data_6dbbdbe989dea985988f459321689205
#
_entry.id   6dbbdbe989dea985988f459321689205
#
_cell.length_a   1.000
_cell.length_b   1.000
_cell.length_c   1.000
_cell.angle_alpha   90.00
_cell.angle_beta   90.00
_cell.angle_gamma   90.00
#
_symmetry.space_group_name_H-M   'P 1'
#
loop_
_entity.id
_entity.type
_entity.pdbx_description
1 polymer ?
#
loop_
_entity_poly.entity_id
_entity_poly.type
_entity_poly.pdbx_seq_one_letter_code
_entity_poly.pdbx_strand_id
1 'polypeptide(L)'
;MVNYRFVAALFWLLMIATLSAATNGIGCLFSNGGIIRGPVTEKKIALVFTGHSFAEGGATILDELKRHHAHGSFFFTGDFLTNAAFAPLIRRVVSEGHYLGPHSDKHVLYADWDKPEKTLVTQKEFRRDLTANLKKISAFGVARSDVKYFLPPFEWFNADIVRWSADAGLTLVNFTPGTRSNADYMGDDDKNFVSSEKIFQSILTREQSDPHGLNGFLLLLHIGSGPARTDKFAARFGELLDALTAKGYEFVRVDELLEQRPPVFVRANQVGYGLQEPKVAVAFSHVALPESFSLVDAATLKTVFTGRGQAILNVTWGQFTNHAELDFSKVKRAGNYFIRCGDAVSWPFAIGENIYAPLPDALLEFMREQRCGYNPWLGTNCHPADGRTAYGPLTNGTPLDASGGWHDAGDLLKYLLTSGNATAQMLLAYKLNLHSTNFNDHTDALGNATTNGLPDILDEARWGLDWMLKLHPAPEQLYHQVADDRDHAGWRLPPDDPVDYGWGKGGARVVYFADGQPQGLRKYLSASTGVANLAGRYAAAMALAYQIWRDDPQRKEFAARCLQAGKEVYALGRAKPGVQQGNSCLSPYRYEETTWADDMEWGAAELFRATGEKQFLDDAKRFAALAADESWMGKEQTGHYQFYPFMNVGHFRLYDLVDDGFKKVLAGFYRSGIERCIAAGGKNPYRIGVPFIWCSANLTAALVTQCAMYERMTGDTRYREFAAAQRDWLLGRNPWGTTMFTEIGSVFPRDVHLMTTQLTKRSVRGALVDGPVYDRIFKSLKGVTIREPDPLAAFQGAAVYHDDMHDYSSNEPTMDGTASAILMFALEKTFPGTR
;
A
#
# COMPACT_ATOMS: atom_id res chain seq x y z
N MET A 1 40.51 -17.45 -14.68
CA MET A 1 39.71 -18.39 -13.85
C MET A 1 39.21 -17.56 -12.67
N VAL A 2 38.04 -16.94 -12.84
CA VAL A 2 37.40 -16.12 -11.81
C VAL A 2 36.41 -17.00 -11.09
N ASN A 3 36.48 -16.99 -9.77
CA ASN A 3 35.79 -17.87 -8.84
C ASN A 3 34.27 -17.86 -8.96
N TYR A 4 33.68 -18.86 -9.58
CA TYR A 4 32.23 -19.10 -9.66
C TYR A 4 31.55 -19.47 -8.31
N ARG A 5 32.29 -19.56 -7.21
CA ARG A 5 31.73 -19.86 -5.88
C ARG A 5 31.06 -18.71 -5.15
N PHE A 6 31.37 -17.45 -5.51
CA PHE A 6 30.76 -16.28 -4.87
C PHE A 6 29.44 -15.86 -5.53
N VAL A 7 29.25 -16.15 -6.80
CA VAL A 7 28.02 -15.82 -7.54
C VAL A 7 26.85 -16.73 -7.15
N ALA A 8 27.12 -18.00 -6.84
CA ALA A 8 26.09 -18.94 -6.40
C ALA A 8 25.53 -18.63 -5.00
N ALA A 9 26.39 -18.13 -4.08
CA ALA A 9 25.95 -17.76 -2.72
C ALA A 9 25.11 -16.46 -2.72
N LEU A 10 25.42 -15.52 -3.61
CA LEU A 10 24.64 -14.28 -3.76
C LEU A 10 23.28 -14.55 -4.44
N PHE A 11 23.21 -15.48 -5.38
CA PHE A 11 21.96 -15.92 -6.00
C PHE A 11 21.04 -16.66 -5.01
N TRP A 12 21.59 -17.42 -4.06
CA TRP A 12 20.84 -18.10 -3.01
C TRP A 12 20.30 -17.11 -1.95
N LEU A 13 21.06 -16.07 -1.61
CA LEU A 13 20.60 -15.00 -0.71
C LEU A 13 19.55 -14.09 -1.36
N LEU A 14 19.64 -13.83 -2.66
CA LEU A 14 18.62 -13.10 -3.42
C LEU A 14 17.33 -13.95 -3.62
N MET A 15 17.43 -15.27 -3.77
CA MET A 15 16.25 -16.15 -3.82
C MET A 15 15.52 -16.23 -2.47
N ILE A 16 16.21 -16.12 -1.34
CA ILE A 16 15.56 -16.07 -0.02
C ILE A 16 14.86 -14.71 0.20
N ALA A 17 15.37 -13.62 -0.35
CA ALA A 17 14.75 -12.30 -0.27
C ALA A 17 13.50 -12.16 -1.18
N THR A 18 13.42 -12.92 -2.28
CA THR A 18 12.22 -12.91 -3.16
C THR A 18 11.16 -13.95 -2.76
N LEU A 19 11.45 -14.88 -1.86
CA LEU A 19 10.48 -15.85 -1.34
C LEU A 19 9.62 -15.34 -0.18
N SER A 20 9.82 -14.09 0.27
CA SER A 20 9.07 -13.49 1.39
C SER A 20 7.78 -12.77 0.97
N ALA A 21 7.37 -12.84 -0.28
CA ALA A 21 6.20 -12.10 -0.76
C ALA A 21 5.08 -13.05 -1.17
N ALA A 22 4.15 -13.24 -0.28
CA ALA A 22 2.77 -13.71 -0.42
C ALA A 22 2.43 -14.94 0.44
N THR A 23 2.35 -14.77 1.74
CA THR A 23 1.44 -15.60 2.54
C THR A 23 0.07 -14.92 2.54
N ASN A 24 -0.75 -15.19 1.55
CA ASN A 24 -2.20 -15.04 1.73
C ASN A 24 -2.57 -15.87 2.96
N GLY A 25 -3.37 -15.37 3.89
CA GLY A 25 -3.66 -15.89 5.23
C GLY A 25 -3.94 -17.41 5.44
N ILE A 26 -3.47 -18.26 4.57
CA ILE A 26 -3.56 -19.73 4.56
C ILE A 26 -2.28 -20.39 5.12
N GLY A 27 -1.23 -19.65 5.40
CA GLY A 27 0.05 -20.24 5.86
C GLY A 27 0.81 -21.06 4.81
N CYS A 28 0.42 -20.96 3.52
CA CYS A 28 1.07 -21.66 2.41
C CYS A 28 2.24 -20.85 1.84
N LEU A 29 3.24 -21.53 1.29
CA LEU A 29 4.33 -20.95 0.52
C LEU A 29 3.98 -20.97 -0.97
N PHE A 30 4.24 -19.87 -1.65
CA PHE A 30 3.94 -19.70 -3.07
C PHE A 30 5.21 -19.48 -3.90
N SER A 31 5.15 -19.92 -5.16
CA SER A 31 6.12 -19.57 -6.20
C SER A 31 5.35 -19.21 -7.45
N ASN A 32 5.64 -18.06 -8.08
CA ASN A 32 4.92 -17.53 -9.24
C ASN A 32 3.37 -17.55 -9.09
N GLY A 33 2.86 -17.47 -7.84
CA GLY A 33 1.44 -17.58 -7.53
C GLY A 33 0.88 -19.00 -7.36
N GLY A 34 1.65 -20.05 -7.65
CA GLY A 34 1.28 -21.45 -7.37
C GLY A 34 1.72 -21.89 -5.98
N ILE A 35 0.94 -22.76 -5.31
CA ILE A 35 1.27 -23.27 -3.98
C ILE A 35 2.37 -24.32 -4.09
N ILE A 36 3.46 -24.12 -3.34
CA ILE A 36 4.60 -25.06 -3.29
C ILE A 36 4.85 -25.67 -1.91
N ARG A 37 4.14 -25.21 -0.87
CA ARG A 37 4.14 -25.82 0.45
C ARG A 37 2.86 -25.43 1.18
N GLY A 38 2.24 -26.36 1.87
CA GLY A 38 1.09 -26.10 2.74
C GLY A 38 1.47 -25.52 4.10
N PRO A 39 0.49 -25.38 5.03
CA PRO A 39 0.72 -24.87 6.37
C PRO A 39 1.77 -25.69 7.13
N VAL A 40 2.69 -24.98 7.80
CA VAL A 40 3.80 -25.63 8.53
C VAL A 40 3.51 -25.86 10.01
N THR A 41 2.27 -25.62 10.45
CA THR A 41 1.85 -25.68 11.86
C THR A 41 1.65 -27.10 12.39
N GLU A 42 1.39 -28.06 11.49
CA GLU A 42 1.14 -29.46 11.83
C GLU A 42 2.11 -30.37 11.09
N LYS A 43 2.43 -31.53 11.68
CA LYS A 43 3.28 -32.56 11.04
C LYS A 43 2.49 -33.36 10.00
N LYS A 44 2.02 -32.64 8.95
CA LYS A 44 1.30 -33.23 7.82
C LYS A 44 2.10 -33.09 6.53
N ILE A 45 2.09 -34.14 5.71
CA ILE A 45 2.75 -34.24 4.41
C ILE A 45 1.70 -34.69 3.39
N ALA A 46 1.60 -34.02 2.25
CA ALA A 46 0.89 -34.56 1.10
C ALA A 46 1.87 -35.31 0.20
N LEU A 47 1.62 -36.62 0.07
CA LEU A 47 2.35 -37.46 -0.87
C LEU A 47 1.73 -37.26 -2.25
N VAL A 48 2.52 -36.78 -3.20
CA VAL A 48 2.09 -36.41 -4.56
C VAL A 48 2.75 -37.32 -5.57
N PHE A 49 1.95 -37.89 -6.45
CA PHE A 49 2.42 -38.83 -7.48
C PHE A 49 1.98 -38.35 -8.86
N THR A 50 2.93 -38.17 -9.77
CA THR A 50 2.63 -37.90 -11.17
C THR A 50 2.72 -39.16 -12.02
N GLY A 51 1.99 -39.21 -13.13
CA GLY A 51 2.02 -40.33 -14.06
C GLY A 51 1.68 -39.94 -15.50
N HIS A 52 2.54 -40.38 -16.43
CA HIS A 52 2.38 -40.14 -17.87
C HIS A 52 2.48 -41.45 -18.67
N SER A 53 3.64 -42.02 -18.78
CA SER A 53 3.90 -43.21 -19.66
C SER A 53 4.05 -44.53 -18.92
N PHE A 54 4.36 -44.52 -17.64
CA PHE A 54 4.73 -45.67 -16.85
C PHE A 54 3.96 -45.72 -15.52
N ALA A 55 3.69 -46.94 -15.02
CA ALA A 55 2.92 -47.17 -13.80
C ALA A 55 3.41 -48.36 -12.96
N GLU A 56 4.59 -48.89 -13.22
CA GLU A 56 5.06 -50.12 -12.62
C GLU A 56 5.25 -50.08 -11.11
N GLY A 57 5.45 -48.91 -10.52
CA GLY A 57 5.52 -48.73 -9.07
C GLY A 57 4.15 -48.59 -8.38
N GLY A 58 3.09 -48.42 -9.16
CA GLY A 58 1.77 -48.05 -8.65
C GLY A 58 1.15 -49.03 -7.67
N ALA A 59 1.24 -50.34 -7.95
CA ALA A 59 0.71 -51.36 -7.05
C ALA A 59 1.42 -51.32 -5.67
N THR A 60 2.76 -51.30 -5.69
CA THR A 60 3.59 -51.19 -4.46
C THR A 60 3.25 -49.92 -3.66
N ILE A 61 3.14 -48.77 -4.35
CA ILE A 61 2.81 -47.48 -3.70
C ILE A 61 1.43 -47.57 -3.02
N LEU A 62 0.40 -48.06 -3.69
CA LEU A 62 -0.94 -48.17 -3.11
C LEU A 62 -1.00 -49.18 -1.95
N ASP A 63 -0.27 -50.31 -2.06
CA ASP A 63 -0.17 -51.31 -0.99
C ASP A 63 0.50 -50.72 0.27
N GLU A 64 1.57 -49.93 0.10
CA GLU A 64 2.24 -49.23 1.21
C GLU A 64 1.40 -48.12 1.81
N LEU A 65 0.69 -47.34 1.00
CA LEU A 65 -0.26 -46.33 1.52
C LEU A 65 -1.36 -47.01 2.37
N LYS A 66 -1.89 -48.13 1.89
CA LYS A 66 -2.90 -48.88 2.64
C LYS A 66 -2.33 -49.46 3.94
N ARG A 67 -1.13 -49.99 3.91
CA ARG A 67 -0.44 -50.49 5.13
C ARG A 67 -0.29 -49.46 6.22
N HIS A 68 -0.01 -48.22 5.81
CA HIS A 68 0.16 -47.08 6.73
C HIS A 68 -1.13 -46.29 7.03
N HIS A 69 -2.30 -46.74 6.56
CA HIS A 69 -3.56 -45.99 6.68
C HIS A 69 -3.45 -44.58 6.12
N ALA A 70 -2.63 -44.37 5.09
CA ALA A 70 -2.30 -43.11 4.48
C ALA A 70 -3.04 -42.86 3.17
N HIS A 71 -3.30 -41.59 2.84
CA HIS A 71 -3.83 -41.24 1.54
C HIS A 71 -2.81 -40.43 0.74
N GLY A 72 -2.74 -40.69 -0.58
CA GLY A 72 -1.89 -39.96 -1.51
C GLY A 72 -2.71 -39.08 -2.47
N SER A 73 -2.02 -38.27 -3.24
CA SER A 73 -2.60 -37.42 -4.28
C SER A 73 -1.96 -37.73 -5.62
N PHE A 74 -2.77 -38.14 -6.55
CA PHE A 74 -2.32 -38.65 -7.87
C PHE A 74 -2.72 -37.64 -8.95
N PHE A 75 -1.76 -37.20 -9.74
CA PHE A 75 -1.97 -36.29 -10.86
C PHE A 75 -1.56 -36.97 -12.17
N PHE A 76 -2.56 -37.33 -12.98
CA PHE A 76 -2.33 -38.12 -14.17
C PHE A 76 -2.63 -37.36 -15.45
N THR A 77 -1.80 -37.59 -16.45
CA THR A 77 -2.04 -37.11 -17.81
C THR A 77 -3.24 -37.79 -18.46
N GLY A 78 -3.83 -37.12 -19.45
CA GLY A 78 -4.90 -37.75 -20.22
C GLY A 78 -4.46 -39.00 -20.98
N ASP A 79 -3.19 -39.12 -21.36
CA ASP A 79 -2.64 -40.28 -22.00
C ASP A 79 -2.53 -41.47 -20.98
N PHE A 80 -2.12 -41.19 -19.75
CA PHE A 80 -2.15 -42.20 -18.66
C PHE A 80 -3.58 -42.67 -18.38
N LEU A 81 -4.53 -41.76 -18.26
CA LEU A 81 -5.93 -42.06 -17.96
C LEU A 81 -6.63 -42.90 -19.06
N THR A 82 -6.17 -42.80 -20.31
CA THR A 82 -6.74 -43.55 -21.42
C THR A 82 -6.04 -44.86 -21.70
N ASN A 83 -4.93 -45.17 -21.02
CA ASN A 83 -4.24 -46.44 -21.15
C ASN A 83 -5.04 -47.56 -20.43
N ALA A 84 -5.56 -48.49 -21.20
CA ALA A 84 -6.39 -49.59 -20.67
C ALA A 84 -5.64 -50.45 -19.64
N ALA A 85 -4.31 -50.61 -19.78
CA ALA A 85 -3.47 -51.37 -18.83
C ALA A 85 -3.42 -50.69 -17.44
N PHE A 86 -3.59 -49.35 -17.38
CA PHE A 86 -3.54 -48.60 -16.12
C PHE A 86 -4.92 -48.44 -15.45
N ALA A 87 -6.02 -48.75 -16.16
CA ALA A 87 -7.38 -48.57 -15.65
C ALA A 87 -7.64 -49.29 -14.30
N PRO A 88 -7.17 -50.53 -14.05
CA PRO A 88 -7.34 -51.17 -12.74
C PRO A 88 -6.64 -50.36 -11.60
N LEU A 89 -5.44 -49.85 -11.86
CA LEU A 89 -4.69 -49.05 -10.90
C LEU A 89 -5.41 -47.72 -10.60
N ILE A 90 -5.91 -47.04 -11.63
CA ILE A 90 -6.66 -45.76 -11.46
C ILE A 90 -7.94 -46.00 -10.66
N ARG A 91 -8.66 -47.10 -10.88
CA ARG A 91 -9.83 -47.45 -10.07
C ARG A 91 -9.47 -47.68 -8.60
N ARG A 92 -8.31 -48.29 -8.31
CA ARG A 92 -7.81 -48.44 -6.94
C ARG A 92 -7.56 -47.06 -6.31
N VAL A 93 -6.90 -46.14 -7.02
CA VAL A 93 -6.66 -44.78 -6.56
C VAL A 93 -7.97 -44.12 -6.10
N VAL A 94 -9.02 -44.21 -6.89
CA VAL A 94 -10.32 -43.64 -6.56
C VAL A 94 -11.04 -44.42 -5.43
N SER A 95 -11.11 -45.74 -5.51
CA SER A 95 -11.88 -46.56 -4.55
C SER A 95 -11.19 -46.67 -3.17
N GLU A 96 -9.88 -46.47 -3.09
CA GLU A 96 -9.13 -46.45 -1.84
C GLU A 96 -9.07 -45.05 -1.20
N GLY A 97 -9.80 -44.08 -1.75
CA GLY A 97 -9.98 -42.74 -1.17
C GLY A 97 -8.85 -41.73 -1.41
N HIS A 98 -7.97 -42.02 -2.37
CA HIS A 98 -6.91 -41.10 -2.75
C HIS A 98 -7.44 -39.96 -3.63
N TYR A 99 -6.74 -38.81 -3.64
CA TYR A 99 -7.04 -37.71 -4.53
C TYR A 99 -6.60 -38.00 -5.97
N LEU A 100 -7.46 -37.72 -6.96
CA LEU A 100 -7.14 -37.83 -8.39
C LEU A 100 -7.31 -36.43 -9.03
N GLY A 101 -6.24 -35.86 -9.56
CA GLY A 101 -6.21 -34.53 -10.18
C GLY A 101 -5.58 -34.51 -11.57
N PRO A 102 -5.73 -33.40 -12.31
CA PRO A 102 -5.20 -33.22 -13.67
C PRO A 102 -3.70 -32.92 -13.70
N HIS A 103 -3.00 -33.47 -14.74
CA HIS A 103 -1.60 -33.24 -15.07
C HIS A 103 -1.41 -32.92 -16.55
N SER A 104 -2.29 -32.13 -17.19
CA SER A 104 -2.39 -31.93 -18.63
C SER A 104 -2.94 -33.17 -19.37
N ASP A 105 -3.54 -32.98 -20.54
CA ASP A 105 -3.96 -34.11 -21.38
C ASP A 105 -2.79 -34.76 -22.08
N LYS A 106 -1.85 -33.96 -22.60
CA LYS A 106 -0.78 -34.39 -23.49
C LYS A 106 0.63 -34.13 -22.93
N HIS A 107 0.73 -33.85 -21.65
CA HIS A 107 2.00 -33.52 -21.00
C HIS A 107 2.74 -32.37 -21.69
N VAL A 108 2.02 -31.30 -21.98
CA VAL A 108 2.53 -30.14 -22.75
C VAL A 108 3.40 -29.27 -21.88
N LEU A 109 4.57 -28.84 -22.36
CA LEU A 109 5.38 -27.83 -21.72
C LEU A 109 4.73 -26.46 -21.92
N TYR A 110 4.35 -25.78 -20.82
CA TYR A 110 3.60 -24.54 -20.87
C TYR A 110 4.47 -23.28 -20.83
N ALA A 111 5.64 -23.33 -20.19
CA ALA A 111 6.56 -22.20 -20.04
C ALA A 111 7.96 -22.56 -20.53
N ASP A 112 8.68 -21.59 -21.07
CA ASP A 112 10.02 -21.77 -21.62
C ASP A 112 11.03 -22.06 -20.49
N TRP A 113 11.97 -22.97 -20.72
CA TRP A 113 12.98 -23.38 -19.75
C TRP A 113 13.98 -22.28 -19.46
N ASP A 114 14.40 -21.54 -20.49
CA ASP A 114 15.43 -20.52 -20.42
C ASP A 114 14.84 -19.13 -20.09
N LYS A 115 13.57 -18.91 -20.44
CA LYS A 115 12.80 -17.69 -20.21
C LYS A 115 11.48 -18.04 -19.54
N PRO A 116 11.48 -18.28 -18.22
CA PRO A 116 10.29 -18.78 -17.49
C PRO A 116 9.05 -17.89 -17.62
N GLU A 117 9.25 -16.58 -17.81
CA GLU A 117 8.17 -15.62 -18.05
C GLU A 117 7.46 -15.81 -19.38
N LYS A 118 8.09 -16.48 -20.36
CA LYS A 118 7.54 -16.74 -21.68
C LYS A 118 6.64 -17.97 -21.67
N THR A 119 5.34 -17.75 -21.91
CA THR A 119 4.37 -18.83 -22.10
C THR A 119 4.45 -19.40 -23.50
N LEU A 120 4.51 -20.72 -23.65
CA LEU A 120 4.68 -21.43 -24.92
C LEU A 120 3.36 -21.82 -25.61
N VAL A 121 2.24 -21.65 -24.90
CA VAL A 121 0.89 -22.00 -25.38
C VAL A 121 -0.02 -20.78 -25.23
N THR A 122 -1.11 -20.76 -26.01
CA THR A 122 -2.17 -19.78 -25.80
C THR A 122 -3.12 -20.23 -24.68
N GLN A 123 -3.84 -19.29 -24.05
CA GLN A 123 -4.87 -19.61 -23.05
C GLN A 123 -5.92 -20.59 -23.60
N LYS A 124 -6.27 -20.48 -24.88
CA LYS A 124 -7.22 -21.37 -25.55
C LYS A 124 -6.69 -22.81 -25.64
N GLU A 125 -5.42 -22.97 -25.97
CA GLU A 125 -4.76 -24.29 -26.03
C GLU A 125 -4.67 -24.90 -24.63
N PHE A 126 -4.23 -24.14 -23.64
CA PHE A 126 -4.20 -24.57 -22.25
C PHE A 126 -5.58 -25.04 -21.77
N ARG A 127 -6.62 -24.23 -21.97
CA ARG A 127 -8.00 -24.58 -21.56
C ARG A 127 -8.50 -25.85 -22.28
N ARG A 128 -8.20 -26.01 -23.55
CA ARG A 128 -8.57 -27.21 -24.30
C ARG A 128 -7.91 -28.46 -23.74
N ASP A 129 -6.63 -28.40 -23.49
CA ASP A 129 -5.82 -29.49 -22.91
C ASP A 129 -6.34 -29.87 -21.52
N LEU A 130 -6.47 -28.90 -20.64
CA LEU A 130 -6.96 -29.10 -19.26
C LEU A 130 -8.39 -29.67 -19.25
N THR A 131 -9.28 -29.16 -20.08
CA THR A 131 -10.67 -29.66 -20.18
C THR A 131 -10.73 -31.10 -20.65
N ALA A 132 -9.86 -31.48 -21.61
CA ALA A 132 -9.76 -32.87 -22.09
C ALA A 132 -9.29 -33.81 -20.98
N ASN A 133 -8.32 -33.40 -20.19
CA ASN A 133 -7.82 -34.18 -19.05
C ASN A 133 -8.93 -34.36 -17.98
N LEU A 134 -9.60 -33.28 -17.58
CA LEU A 134 -10.69 -33.31 -16.60
C LEU A 134 -11.85 -34.23 -17.03
N LYS A 135 -12.20 -34.22 -18.33
CA LYS A 135 -13.21 -35.14 -18.86
C LYS A 135 -12.81 -36.61 -18.72
N LYS A 136 -11.53 -36.93 -18.84
CA LYS A 136 -11.02 -38.31 -18.67
C LYS A 136 -11.01 -38.72 -17.19
N ILE A 137 -10.71 -37.77 -16.27
CA ILE A 137 -10.82 -38.01 -14.82
C ILE A 137 -12.27 -38.35 -14.43
N SER A 138 -13.24 -37.59 -14.93
CA SER A 138 -14.67 -37.87 -14.62
C SER A 138 -15.18 -39.23 -15.10
N ALA A 139 -14.52 -39.87 -16.10
CA ALA A 139 -14.84 -41.23 -16.54
C ALA A 139 -14.55 -42.32 -15.47
N PHE A 140 -13.73 -41.99 -14.45
CA PHE A 140 -13.48 -42.86 -13.32
C PHE A 140 -14.41 -42.57 -12.09
N GLY A 141 -15.45 -41.79 -12.28
CA GLY A 141 -16.45 -41.50 -11.24
C GLY A 141 -16.09 -40.34 -10.31
N VAL A 142 -15.02 -39.58 -10.60
CA VAL A 142 -14.65 -38.39 -9.82
C VAL A 142 -15.49 -37.21 -10.28
N ALA A 143 -16.23 -36.56 -9.36
CA ALA A 143 -17.03 -35.39 -9.69
C ALA A 143 -16.12 -34.19 -9.95
N ARG A 144 -16.53 -33.28 -10.88
CA ARG A 144 -15.76 -32.06 -11.18
C ARG A 144 -15.56 -31.18 -9.95
N SER A 145 -16.52 -31.14 -9.03
CA SER A 145 -16.48 -30.42 -7.77
C SER A 145 -15.37 -30.89 -6.83
N ASP A 146 -14.95 -32.15 -6.94
CA ASP A 146 -13.96 -32.76 -6.08
C ASP A 146 -12.52 -32.52 -6.59
N VAL A 147 -12.39 -32.07 -7.85
CA VAL A 147 -11.11 -31.75 -8.48
C VAL A 147 -10.84 -30.27 -8.29
N LYS A 148 -10.08 -29.93 -7.27
CA LYS A 148 -9.77 -28.54 -6.88
C LYS A 148 -8.36 -28.10 -7.28
N TYR A 149 -7.44 -29.02 -7.48
CA TYR A 149 -6.02 -28.75 -7.68
C TYR A 149 -5.52 -29.26 -9.03
N PHE A 150 -4.58 -28.51 -9.61
CA PHE A 150 -3.88 -28.83 -10.85
C PHE A 150 -2.38 -28.83 -10.62
N LEU A 151 -1.67 -29.87 -11.06
CA LEU A 151 -0.22 -29.94 -11.05
C LEU A 151 0.30 -29.86 -12.49
N PRO A 152 1.11 -28.87 -12.85
CA PRO A 152 1.54 -28.67 -14.24
C PRO A 152 2.56 -29.73 -14.68
N PRO A 153 2.58 -30.12 -15.97
CA PRO A 153 3.60 -30.98 -16.53
C PRO A 153 5.02 -30.44 -16.30
N PHE A 154 5.99 -31.35 -16.14
CA PHE A 154 7.37 -31.01 -15.85
C PHE A 154 7.57 -30.22 -14.56
N GLU A 155 6.54 -30.09 -13.75
CA GLU A 155 6.51 -29.25 -12.52
C GLU A 155 6.98 -27.81 -12.80
N TRP A 156 6.76 -27.35 -14.05
CA TRP A 156 7.24 -26.09 -14.58
C TRP A 156 6.10 -25.18 -15.05
N PHE A 157 6.07 -23.94 -14.57
CA PHE A 157 4.97 -23.01 -14.81
C PHE A 157 5.37 -21.56 -14.57
N ASN A 158 4.54 -20.62 -15.05
CA ASN A 158 4.66 -19.20 -14.80
C ASN A 158 3.33 -18.60 -14.30
N ALA A 159 3.30 -17.29 -14.07
CA ALA A 159 2.13 -16.59 -13.57
C ALA A 159 0.90 -16.71 -14.50
N ASP A 160 1.09 -16.79 -15.81
CA ASP A 160 -0.02 -16.99 -16.76
C ASP A 160 -0.72 -18.33 -16.54
N ILE A 161 0.05 -19.40 -16.35
CA ILE A 161 -0.51 -20.74 -16.12
C ILE A 161 -1.26 -20.80 -14.80
N VAL A 162 -0.77 -20.10 -13.76
CA VAL A 162 -1.49 -19.98 -12.47
C VAL A 162 -2.83 -19.29 -12.67
N ARG A 163 -2.83 -18.14 -13.35
CA ARG A 163 -4.04 -17.37 -13.63
C ARG A 163 -5.06 -18.18 -14.45
N TRP A 164 -4.62 -18.83 -15.52
CA TRP A 164 -5.51 -19.63 -16.37
C TRP A 164 -6.04 -20.89 -15.69
N SER A 165 -5.29 -21.44 -14.73
CA SER A 165 -5.77 -22.52 -13.85
C SER A 165 -6.89 -22.02 -12.95
N ALA A 166 -6.72 -20.83 -12.32
CA ALA A 166 -7.74 -20.19 -11.50
C ALA A 166 -8.99 -19.85 -12.31
N ASP A 167 -8.85 -19.33 -13.52
CA ASP A 167 -9.96 -19.09 -14.47
C ASP A 167 -10.74 -20.37 -14.81
N ALA A 168 -10.09 -21.52 -14.71
CA ALA A 168 -10.72 -22.84 -14.90
C ALA A 168 -11.28 -23.43 -13.59
N GLY A 169 -11.24 -22.68 -12.47
CA GLY A 169 -11.68 -23.11 -11.14
C GLY A 169 -10.78 -24.16 -10.49
N LEU A 170 -9.46 -24.06 -10.74
CA LEU A 170 -8.45 -24.91 -10.14
C LEU A 170 -7.33 -24.10 -9.52
N THR A 171 -6.84 -24.56 -8.37
CA THR A 171 -5.63 -24.00 -7.74
C THR A 171 -4.41 -24.76 -8.25
N LEU A 172 -3.41 -24.06 -8.79
CA LEU A 172 -2.16 -24.66 -9.20
C LEU A 172 -1.32 -24.97 -7.96
N VAL A 173 -0.88 -26.23 -7.87
CA VAL A 173 0.05 -26.73 -6.86
C VAL A 173 1.31 -27.27 -7.53
N ASN A 174 2.43 -27.24 -6.80
CA ASN A 174 3.65 -27.86 -7.23
C ASN A 174 4.38 -28.44 -6.01
N PHE A 175 5.40 -29.24 -6.24
CA PHE A 175 6.16 -29.86 -5.15
C PHE A 175 6.93 -28.82 -4.33
N THR A 176 7.18 -29.16 -3.06
CA THR A 176 8.04 -28.34 -2.19
C THR A 176 9.52 -28.63 -2.54
N PRO A 177 10.30 -27.60 -2.93
CA PRO A 177 11.71 -27.78 -3.24
C PRO A 177 12.55 -28.07 -1.98
N GLY A 178 13.71 -28.64 -2.18
CA GLY A 178 14.69 -28.90 -1.12
C GLY A 178 14.98 -30.38 -0.85
N THR A 179 14.27 -31.28 -1.52
CA THR A 179 14.60 -32.73 -1.59
C THR A 179 14.96 -33.09 -3.02
N ARG A 180 15.37 -34.37 -3.21
CA ARG A 180 15.60 -34.95 -4.54
C ARG A 180 14.48 -35.91 -4.93
N SER A 181 13.34 -35.86 -4.27
CA SER A 181 12.25 -36.84 -4.45
C SER A 181 11.74 -36.86 -5.90
N ASN A 182 11.66 -35.70 -6.53
CA ASN A 182 11.24 -35.52 -7.92
C ASN A 182 12.22 -36.12 -8.97
N ALA A 183 13.41 -36.59 -8.58
CA ALA A 183 14.39 -37.16 -9.48
C ALA A 183 14.25 -38.70 -9.65
N ASP A 184 13.23 -39.30 -9.08
CA ASP A 184 12.99 -40.76 -9.08
C ASP A 184 12.58 -41.35 -10.43
N TYR A 185 12.33 -40.50 -11.45
CA TYR A 185 11.99 -40.93 -12.82
C TYR A 185 13.20 -41.09 -13.74
N MET A 186 14.36 -40.53 -13.42
CA MET A 186 15.53 -40.52 -14.29
C MET A 186 16.12 -41.94 -14.47
N GLY A 187 16.44 -42.29 -15.72
CA GLY A 187 17.07 -43.55 -16.06
C GLY A 187 18.51 -43.68 -15.53
N ASP A 188 19.02 -44.92 -15.42
CA ASP A 188 20.33 -45.19 -14.84
C ASP A 188 21.48 -44.51 -15.60
N ASP A 189 21.34 -44.31 -16.91
CA ASP A 189 22.33 -43.67 -17.79
C ASP A 189 22.15 -42.15 -17.90
N ASP A 190 21.13 -41.55 -17.25
CA ASP A 190 20.89 -40.13 -17.32
C ASP A 190 21.96 -39.33 -16.54
N LYS A 191 22.47 -38.26 -17.15
CA LYS A 191 23.50 -37.39 -16.54
C LYS A 191 23.14 -36.92 -15.15
N ASN A 192 21.85 -36.71 -14.88
CA ASN A 192 21.32 -36.22 -13.63
C ASN A 192 20.68 -37.31 -12.76
N PHE A 193 20.99 -38.57 -13.03
CA PHE A 193 20.50 -39.71 -12.26
C PHE A 193 20.79 -39.55 -10.77
N VAL A 194 19.79 -39.84 -9.95
CA VAL A 194 19.90 -39.85 -8.49
C VAL A 194 19.41 -41.20 -8.00
N SER A 195 20.24 -41.96 -7.30
CA SER A 195 19.86 -43.26 -6.76
C SER A 195 18.75 -43.16 -5.71
N SER A 196 17.96 -44.22 -5.57
CA SER A 196 16.89 -44.30 -4.57
C SER A 196 17.39 -44.08 -3.14
N GLU A 197 18.63 -44.53 -2.84
CA GLU A 197 19.29 -44.24 -1.56
C GLU A 197 19.52 -42.74 -1.38
N LYS A 198 20.08 -42.06 -2.38
CA LYS A 198 20.33 -40.63 -2.30
C LYS A 198 19.02 -39.82 -2.20
N ILE A 199 17.95 -40.23 -2.90
CA ILE A 199 16.62 -39.65 -2.78
C ILE A 199 16.13 -39.80 -1.34
N PHE A 200 16.14 -40.99 -0.79
CA PHE A 200 15.72 -41.29 0.56
C PHE A 200 16.49 -40.43 1.60
N GLN A 201 17.81 -40.40 1.51
CA GLN A 201 18.64 -39.58 2.41
C GLN A 201 18.40 -38.11 2.25
N SER A 202 18.11 -37.61 1.04
CA SER A 202 17.81 -36.20 0.81
C SER A 202 16.53 -35.74 1.53
N ILE A 203 15.52 -36.61 1.59
CA ILE A 203 14.26 -36.33 2.29
C ILE A 203 14.51 -36.28 3.81
N LEU A 204 15.24 -37.25 4.38
CA LEU A 204 15.54 -37.25 5.80
C LEU A 204 16.48 -36.12 6.21
N THR A 205 17.44 -35.74 5.37
CA THR A 205 18.33 -34.61 5.59
C THR A 205 17.53 -33.30 5.58
N ARG A 206 16.58 -33.15 4.66
CA ARG A 206 15.70 -31.95 4.62
C ARG A 206 14.85 -31.88 5.87
N GLU A 207 14.30 -32.99 6.34
CA GLU A 207 13.50 -33.06 7.55
C GLU A 207 14.28 -32.53 8.78
N GLN A 208 15.56 -32.87 8.86
CA GLN A 208 16.43 -32.44 9.95
C GLN A 208 16.91 -31.01 9.83
N SER A 209 17.12 -30.51 8.62
CA SER A 209 17.74 -29.20 8.36
C SER A 209 16.75 -28.05 8.18
N ASP A 210 15.49 -28.32 7.83
CA ASP A 210 14.46 -27.29 7.70
C ASP A 210 13.92 -26.94 9.10
N PRO A 211 13.78 -25.67 9.45
CA PRO A 211 13.23 -25.24 10.76
C PRO A 211 11.85 -25.83 11.08
N HIS A 212 11.07 -26.16 10.07
CA HIS A 212 9.75 -26.78 10.19
C HIS A 212 9.72 -28.25 9.76
N GLY A 213 10.89 -28.86 9.58
CA GLY A 213 10.98 -30.22 9.05
C GLY A 213 10.25 -30.35 7.70
N LEU A 214 9.47 -31.39 7.54
CA LEU A 214 8.61 -31.60 6.36
C LEU A 214 7.15 -31.17 6.60
N ASN A 215 6.85 -30.33 7.60
CA ASN A 215 5.50 -29.85 7.83
C ASN A 215 4.98 -29.09 6.58
N GLY A 216 3.78 -29.45 6.12
CA GLY A 216 3.17 -28.83 4.94
C GLY A 216 3.80 -29.22 3.61
N PHE A 217 4.73 -30.17 3.57
CA PHE A 217 5.42 -30.59 2.35
C PHE A 217 4.47 -31.22 1.33
N LEU A 218 4.62 -30.83 0.07
CA LEU A 218 4.10 -31.51 -1.11
C LEU A 218 5.25 -32.36 -1.66
N LEU A 219 5.31 -33.63 -1.23
CA LEU A 219 6.42 -34.52 -1.54
C LEU A 219 6.14 -35.29 -2.85
N LEU A 220 6.77 -34.87 -3.93
CA LEU A 220 6.58 -35.42 -5.27
C LEU A 220 7.41 -36.68 -5.52
N LEU A 221 6.76 -37.70 -6.05
CA LEU A 221 7.32 -38.92 -6.60
C LEU A 221 6.59 -39.27 -7.91
N HIS A 222 7.14 -40.19 -8.70
CA HIS A 222 6.49 -40.70 -9.91
C HIS A 222 5.90 -42.08 -9.68
N ILE A 223 4.73 -42.36 -10.25
CA ILE A 223 4.07 -43.67 -10.10
C ILE A 223 4.80 -44.79 -10.89
N GLY A 224 5.63 -44.37 -11.83
CA GLY A 224 6.48 -45.27 -12.63
C GLY A 224 7.57 -44.47 -13.32
N SER A 225 8.73 -45.10 -13.52
CA SER A 225 9.94 -44.49 -14.09
C SER A 225 10.40 -45.19 -15.37
N GLY A 226 9.70 -46.27 -15.79
CA GLY A 226 9.98 -47.00 -17.00
C GLY A 226 11.23 -47.92 -16.91
N PRO A 227 11.51 -48.66 -17.96
CA PRO A 227 12.56 -49.70 -17.94
C PRO A 227 13.97 -49.15 -17.91
N ALA A 228 14.18 -47.88 -18.26
CA ALA A 228 15.52 -47.25 -18.24
C ALA A 228 16.06 -47.04 -16.82
N ARG A 229 15.21 -47.07 -15.81
CA ARG A 229 15.59 -47.00 -14.40
C ARG A 229 15.44 -48.38 -13.75
N THR A 230 16.52 -48.99 -13.28
CA THR A 230 16.46 -50.25 -12.56
C THR A 230 16.30 -50.07 -11.06
N ASP A 231 16.86 -48.99 -10.50
CA ASP A 231 16.78 -48.62 -9.09
C ASP A 231 15.44 -47.92 -8.80
N LYS A 232 14.37 -48.68 -8.59
CA LYS A 232 13.01 -48.17 -8.41
C LYS A 232 12.77 -47.64 -6.99
N PHE A 233 12.48 -46.35 -6.82
CA PHE A 233 12.19 -45.75 -5.51
C PHE A 233 10.95 -46.37 -4.85
N ALA A 234 9.94 -46.80 -5.62
CA ALA A 234 8.76 -47.48 -5.10
C ALA A 234 9.09 -48.68 -4.18
N ALA A 235 10.23 -49.38 -4.41
CA ALA A 235 10.70 -50.48 -3.54
C ALA A 235 11.11 -49.97 -2.11
N ARG A 236 11.46 -48.73 -1.95
CA ARG A 236 11.84 -48.10 -0.67
C ARG A 236 10.75 -47.21 -0.08
N PHE A 237 9.62 -47.09 -0.76
CA PHE A 237 8.56 -46.17 -0.34
C PHE A 237 8.01 -46.53 1.04
N GLY A 238 7.79 -47.81 1.35
CA GLY A 238 7.36 -48.25 2.67
C GLY A 238 8.35 -47.89 3.78
N GLU A 239 9.66 -48.06 3.54
CA GLU A 239 10.70 -47.66 4.47
C GLU A 239 10.68 -46.14 4.76
N LEU A 240 10.37 -45.33 3.74
CA LEU A 240 10.22 -43.87 3.92
C LEU A 240 9.01 -43.55 4.79
N LEU A 241 7.88 -44.18 4.55
CA LEU A 241 6.67 -43.96 5.37
C LEU A 241 6.89 -44.37 6.81
N ASP A 242 7.54 -45.54 7.06
CA ASP A 242 7.92 -46.00 8.40
C ASP A 242 8.79 -44.95 9.12
N ALA A 243 9.85 -44.44 8.44
CA ALA A 243 10.76 -43.43 9.01
C ALA A 243 10.07 -42.10 9.35
N LEU A 244 9.18 -41.63 8.51
CA LEU A 244 8.47 -40.37 8.74
C LEU A 244 7.33 -40.53 9.77
N THR A 245 6.64 -41.67 9.77
CA THR A 245 5.63 -41.99 10.81
C THR A 245 6.28 -42.05 12.20
N ALA A 246 7.45 -42.65 12.32
CA ALA A 246 8.23 -42.68 13.58
C ALA A 246 8.59 -41.26 14.10
N LYS A 247 8.66 -40.29 13.21
CA LYS A 247 8.87 -38.87 13.54
C LYS A 247 7.57 -38.12 13.81
N GLY A 248 6.40 -38.76 13.73
CA GLY A 248 5.09 -38.23 14.03
C GLY A 248 4.42 -37.48 12.85
N TYR A 249 4.82 -37.77 11.60
CA TYR A 249 4.16 -37.22 10.43
C TYR A 249 2.89 -38.02 10.09
N GLU A 250 1.84 -37.29 9.71
CA GLU A 250 0.59 -37.77 9.13
C GLU A 250 0.62 -37.55 7.61
N PHE A 251 0.20 -38.55 6.82
CA PHE A 251 0.10 -38.45 5.38
C PHE A 251 -1.33 -38.22 4.94
N VAL A 252 -1.56 -37.04 4.38
CA VAL A 252 -2.89 -36.57 4.00
C VAL A 252 -2.95 -36.28 2.50
N ARG A 253 -4.17 -36.20 1.96
CA ARG A 253 -4.36 -35.75 0.57
C ARG A 253 -4.04 -34.26 0.44
N VAL A 254 -3.70 -33.82 -0.78
CA VAL A 254 -3.42 -32.41 -1.09
C VAL A 254 -4.59 -31.49 -0.75
N ASP A 255 -5.83 -31.97 -0.97
CA ASP A 255 -7.03 -31.20 -0.65
C ASP A 255 -7.29 -31.11 0.87
N GLU A 256 -6.92 -32.13 1.64
CA GLU A 256 -6.95 -32.14 3.10
C GLU A 256 -5.84 -31.27 3.68
N LEU A 257 -4.61 -31.35 3.14
CA LEU A 257 -3.49 -30.49 3.56
C LEU A 257 -3.76 -29.03 3.30
N LEU A 258 -4.38 -28.71 2.16
CA LEU A 258 -4.66 -27.37 1.69
C LEU A 258 -6.15 -26.99 1.93
N GLU A 259 -6.87 -27.78 2.72
CA GLU A 259 -8.26 -27.47 3.07
C GLU A 259 -8.33 -26.07 3.66
N GLN A 260 -9.06 -25.20 2.99
CA GLN A 260 -9.28 -23.86 3.47
C GLN A 260 -10.21 -23.93 4.68
N ARG A 261 -9.62 -24.00 5.87
CA ARG A 261 -10.34 -23.53 7.06
C ARG A 261 -10.72 -22.06 6.77
N PRO A 262 -11.92 -21.62 7.15
CA PRO A 262 -12.32 -20.24 6.90
C PRO A 262 -11.18 -19.30 7.38
N PRO A 263 -10.63 -18.46 6.50
CA PRO A 263 -9.36 -17.81 6.81
C PRO A 263 -9.55 -16.82 7.95
N VAL A 264 -8.71 -16.93 8.96
CA VAL A 264 -8.47 -15.86 9.92
C VAL A 264 -7.46 -14.91 9.27
N PHE A 265 -7.73 -13.62 9.36
CA PHE A 265 -6.82 -12.59 8.89
C PHE A 265 -6.29 -11.79 10.08
N VAL A 266 -5.02 -11.41 10.05
CA VAL A 266 -4.40 -10.54 11.06
C VAL A 266 -3.82 -9.31 10.36
N ARG A 267 -4.21 -8.14 10.82
CA ARG A 267 -3.76 -6.85 10.28
C ARG A 267 -3.06 -6.04 11.36
N ALA A 268 -1.84 -5.64 11.07
CA ALA A 268 -0.99 -4.85 11.95
C ALA A 268 -0.38 -3.70 11.16
N ASN A 269 0.16 -2.72 11.85
CA ASN A 269 1.00 -1.70 11.25
C ASN A 269 2.28 -2.38 10.71
N GLN A 270 2.51 -2.28 9.42
CA GLN A 270 3.59 -2.99 8.72
C GLN A 270 4.95 -2.28 8.83
N VAL A 271 4.96 -1.00 9.20
CA VAL A 271 6.19 -0.26 9.49
C VAL A 271 6.67 -0.61 10.88
N GLY A 272 5.77 -0.58 11.85
CA GLY A 272 6.06 -0.99 13.22
C GLY A 272 5.49 -0.06 14.27
N TYR A 273 6.01 -0.20 15.48
CA TYR A 273 5.50 0.45 16.68
C TYR A 273 6.64 0.99 17.54
N GLY A 274 6.42 2.17 18.12
CA GLY A 274 7.32 2.72 19.14
C GLY A 274 7.33 1.87 20.42
N LEU A 275 8.43 1.91 21.18
CA LEU A 275 8.56 1.10 22.41
C LEU A 275 7.44 1.35 23.41
N GLN A 276 7.02 2.60 23.58
CA GLN A 276 6.10 3.03 24.63
C GLN A 276 4.67 3.30 24.16
N GLU A 277 4.43 3.24 22.85
CA GLU A 277 3.09 3.53 22.30
C GLU A 277 2.13 2.34 22.39
N PRO A 278 0.82 2.55 22.24
CA PRO A 278 -0.15 1.49 22.05
C PRO A 278 0.19 0.62 20.84
N LYS A 279 0.07 -0.70 20.96
CA LYS A 279 0.38 -1.67 19.92
C LYS A 279 -0.79 -2.63 19.80
N VAL A 280 -1.69 -2.36 18.85
CA VAL A 280 -2.94 -3.11 18.68
C VAL A 280 -3.10 -3.53 17.23
N ALA A 281 -3.16 -4.83 17.00
CA ALA A 281 -3.55 -5.40 15.70
C ALA A 281 -5.02 -5.79 15.70
N VAL A 282 -5.57 -6.13 14.52
CA VAL A 282 -6.93 -6.64 14.39
C VAL A 282 -6.90 -8.03 13.75
N ALA A 283 -7.55 -9.00 14.38
CA ALA A 283 -7.89 -10.27 13.76
C ALA A 283 -9.36 -10.27 13.33
N PHE A 284 -9.67 -10.89 12.18
CA PHE A 284 -11.05 -11.02 11.71
C PHE A 284 -11.27 -12.27 10.87
N SER A 285 -12.54 -12.74 10.83
CA SER A 285 -12.94 -13.95 10.12
C SER A 285 -14.45 -14.00 9.91
N HIS A 286 -14.91 -14.94 9.09
CA HIS A 286 -16.33 -15.37 9.02
C HIS A 286 -16.74 -16.27 10.20
N VAL A 287 -15.76 -16.94 10.81
CA VAL A 287 -15.99 -17.90 11.90
C VAL A 287 -15.40 -17.37 13.20
N ALA A 288 -15.69 -18.07 14.31
CA ALA A 288 -15.12 -17.72 15.60
C ALA A 288 -13.58 -17.64 15.56
N LEU A 289 -13.07 -16.58 16.13
CA LEU A 289 -11.63 -16.34 16.20
C LEU A 289 -10.98 -17.19 17.31
N PRO A 290 -9.69 -17.57 17.18
CA PRO A 290 -8.92 -18.13 18.29
C PRO A 290 -8.94 -17.18 19.51
N GLU A 291 -9.06 -17.72 20.71
CA GLU A 291 -9.10 -16.92 21.94
C GLU A 291 -7.78 -16.23 22.24
N SER A 292 -6.68 -16.79 21.76
CA SER A 292 -5.33 -16.30 22.06
C SER A 292 -4.53 -16.04 20.79
N PHE A 293 -3.54 -15.17 20.91
CA PHE A 293 -2.55 -14.89 19.89
C PHE A 293 -1.14 -14.87 20.49
N SER A 294 -0.15 -15.00 19.65
CA SER A 294 1.26 -14.95 20.01
C SER A 294 2.00 -13.87 19.22
N LEU A 295 2.86 -13.12 19.89
CA LEU A 295 3.89 -12.32 19.23
C LEU A 295 5.14 -13.19 19.09
N VAL A 296 5.65 -13.32 17.89
CA VAL A 296 6.76 -14.20 17.53
C VAL A 296 7.92 -13.35 17.03
N ASP A 297 9.10 -13.59 17.58
CA ASP A 297 10.35 -12.97 17.09
C ASP A 297 10.67 -13.52 15.70
N ALA A 298 10.79 -12.64 14.70
CA ALA A 298 10.91 -13.03 13.30
C ALA A 298 12.23 -13.73 12.96
N ALA A 299 13.29 -13.47 13.73
CA ALA A 299 14.60 -14.07 13.50
C ALA A 299 14.73 -15.46 14.14
N THR A 300 14.20 -15.62 15.36
CA THR A 300 14.36 -16.85 16.15
C THR A 300 13.14 -17.76 16.09
N LEU A 301 12.02 -17.28 15.53
CA LEU A 301 10.72 -17.95 15.50
C LEU A 301 10.16 -18.34 16.88
N LYS A 302 10.70 -17.75 17.95
CA LYS A 302 10.25 -18.00 19.33
C LYS A 302 9.11 -17.06 19.69
N THR A 303 8.10 -17.59 20.35
CA THR A 303 7.05 -16.79 20.98
C THR A 303 7.66 -15.97 22.12
N VAL A 304 7.49 -14.64 22.05
CA VAL A 304 7.98 -13.69 23.05
C VAL A 304 6.86 -13.14 23.94
N PHE A 305 5.61 -13.25 23.47
CA PHE A 305 4.44 -12.82 24.21
C PHE A 305 3.22 -13.62 23.75
N THR A 306 2.32 -13.91 24.70
CA THR A 306 1.01 -14.49 24.42
C THR A 306 -0.05 -13.61 25.05
N GLY A 307 -1.08 -13.24 24.27
CA GLY A 307 -2.20 -12.43 24.70
C GLY A 307 -3.53 -13.10 24.38
N ARG A 308 -4.61 -12.56 24.95
CA ARG A 308 -5.99 -12.91 24.55
C ARG A 308 -6.53 -11.86 23.60
N GLY A 309 -7.23 -12.30 22.55
CA GLY A 309 -7.98 -11.41 21.67
C GLY A 309 -9.17 -10.82 22.42
N GLN A 310 -9.35 -9.50 22.31
CA GLN A 310 -10.53 -8.81 22.83
C GLN A 310 -11.57 -8.70 21.71
N ALA A 311 -12.67 -9.45 21.81
CA ALA A 311 -13.74 -9.44 20.82
C ALA A 311 -14.35 -8.05 20.65
N ILE A 312 -14.51 -7.62 19.41
CA ILE A 312 -15.19 -6.39 19.04
C ILE A 312 -16.62 -6.78 18.66
N LEU A 313 -17.58 -6.36 19.49
CA LEU A 313 -18.97 -6.79 19.37
C LEU A 313 -19.84 -5.78 18.61
N ASN A 314 -20.88 -6.28 17.96
CA ASN A 314 -21.92 -5.49 17.29
C ASN A 314 -21.42 -4.62 16.11
N VAL A 315 -20.29 -4.94 15.54
CA VAL A 315 -19.74 -4.29 14.35
C VAL A 315 -19.28 -5.35 13.35
N THR A 316 -19.40 -5.04 12.07
CA THR A 316 -19.01 -5.92 10.98
C THR A 316 -18.21 -5.13 9.93
N TRP A 317 -17.45 -5.83 9.10
CA TRP A 317 -16.84 -5.27 7.91
C TRP A 317 -17.09 -6.20 6.72
N GLY A 318 -17.88 -5.73 5.74
CA GLY A 318 -18.25 -6.55 4.59
C GLY A 318 -18.83 -7.89 5.02
N GLN A 319 -18.21 -8.95 4.56
CA GLN A 319 -18.62 -10.33 4.89
C GLN A 319 -18.09 -10.84 6.25
N PHE A 320 -17.16 -10.12 6.89
CA PHE A 320 -16.56 -10.56 8.15
C PHE A 320 -17.40 -10.13 9.35
N THR A 321 -17.78 -11.10 10.15
CA THR A 321 -18.67 -10.92 11.31
C THR A 321 -17.97 -11.03 12.66
N ASN A 322 -16.76 -11.60 12.68
CA ASN A 322 -15.97 -11.77 13.89
C ASN A 322 -14.71 -10.93 13.80
N HIS A 323 -14.52 -10.06 14.81
CA HIS A 323 -13.36 -9.18 14.91
C HIS A 323 -12.81 -9.21 16.34
N ALA A 324 -11.50 -9.10 16.50
CA ALA A 324 -10.87 -8.95 17.81
C ALA A 324 -9.67 -8.02 17.74
N GLU A 325 -9.51 -7.18 18.77
CA GLU A 325 -8.26 -6.45 19.01
C GLU A 325 -7.24 -7.38 19.66
N LEU A 326 -6.01 -7.31 19.17
CA LEU A 326 -4.86 -8.06 19.63
C LEU A 326 -3.87 -7.07 20.24
N ASP A 327 -3.99 -6.80 21.54
CA ASP A 327 -3.15 -5.84 22.27
C ASP A 327 -1.87 -6.51 22.79
N PHE A 328 -0.72 -6.01 22.29
CA PHE A 328 0.61 -6.38 22.73
C PHE A 328 1.43 -5.18 23.21
N SER A 329 0.79 -4.11 23.66
CA SER A 329 1.40 -2.87 24.15
C SER A 329 2.39 -3.11 25.31
N LYS A 330 2.26 -4.22 26.02
CA LYS A 330 3.17 -4.63 27.09
C LYS A 330 4.58 -5.00 26.61
N VAL A 331 4.74 -5.30 25.32
CA VAL A 331 6.04 -5.63 24.74
C VAL A 331 6.82 -4.35 24.48
N LYS A 332 7.90 -4.16 25.23
CA LYS A 332 8.79 -2.97 25.19
C LYS A 332 10.17 -3.29 24.61
N ARG A 333 10.39 -4.52 24.16
CA ARG A 333 11.68 -4.97 23.62
C ARG A 333 11.75 -4.66 22.14
N ALA A 334 12.83 -3.97 21.73
CA ALA A 334 13.13 -3.74 20.33
C ALA A 334 13.42 -5.05 19.58
N GLY A 335 12.98 -5.13 18.33
CA GLY A 335 13.17 -6.30 17.46
C GLY A 335 12.19 -6.31 16.30
N ASN A 336 12.28 -7.36 15.46
CA ASN A 336 11.34 -7.62 14.38
C ASN A 336 10.42 -8.77 14.77
N TYR A 337 9.13 -8.58 14.56
CA TYR A 337 8.10 -9.49 15.05
C TYR A 337 7.01 -9.72 14.01
N PHE A 338 6.26 -10.78 14.20
CA PHE A 338 4.95 -10.98 13.58
C PHE A 338 3.97 -11.55 14.59
N ILE A 339 2.68 -11.37 14.34
CA ILE A 339 1.61 -11.89 15.19
C ILE A 339 1.11 -13.19 14.57
N ARG A 340 0.89 -14.22 15.42
CA ARG A 340 0.22 -15.46 15.06
C ARG A 340 -1.09 -15.56 15.83
N CYS A 341 -2.22 -15.82 15.14
CA CYS A 341 -3.54 -16.05 15.70
C CYS A 341 -4.13 -17.28 15.01
N GLY A 342 -4.10 -18.44 15.70
CA GLY A 342 -4.31 -19.73 15.08
C GLY A 342 -3.25 -19.98 14.00
N ASP A 343 -3.72 -20.33 12.80
CA ASP A 343 -2.84 -20.53 11.62
C ASP A 343 -2.51 -19.22 10.89
N ALA A 344 -3.22 -18.15 11.18
CA ALA A 344 -2.99 -16.85 10.55
C ALA A 344 -1.77 -16.13 11.13
N VAL A 345 -1.02 -15.47 10.25
CA VAL A 345 0.11 -14.63 10.63
C VAL A 345 -0.04 -13.22 10.02
N SER A 346 0.43 -12.21 10.76
CA SER A 346 0.57 -10.87 10.21
C SER A 346 1.81 -10.76 9.32
N TRP A 347 1.90 -9.70 8.53
CA TRP A 347 3.18 -9.25 7.98
C TRP A 347 4.14 -8.92 9.13
N PRO A 348 5.46 -9.09 8.93
CA PRO A 348 6.44 -8.70 9.92
C PRO A 348 6.48 -7.18 10.08
N PHE A 349 6.79 -6.73 11.29
CA PHE A 349 6.94 -5.33 11.65
C PHE A 349 8.03 -5.15 12.71
N ALA A 350 8.54 -3.94 12.84
CA ALA A 350 9.51 -3.60 13.86
C ALA A 350 8.83 -3.09 15.14
N ILE A 351 9.47 -3.32 16.29
CA ILE A 351 9.23 -2.55 17.51
C ILE A 351 10.56 -1.88 17.86
N GLY A 352 10.56 -0.57 18.06
CA GLY A 352 11.81 0.14 18.31
C GLY A 352 11.62 1.61 18.64
N GLU A 353 12.72 2.32 18.83
CA GLU A 353 12.74 3.79 18.92
C GLU A 353 12.74 4.38 17.51
N ASN A 354 12.16 5.55 17.35
CA ASN A 354 12.19 6.33 16.09
C ASN A 354 11.72 5.58 14.83
N ILE A 355 10.75 4.67 14.95
CA ILE A 355 10.25 3.83 13.85
C ILE A 355 9.78 4.67 12.66
N TYR A 356 9.15 5.81 12.91
CA TYR A 356 8.59 6.68 11.86
C TYR A 356 9.57 7.78 11.40
N ALA A 357 10.73 7.92 12.04
CA ALA A 357 11.69 8.99 11.74
C ALA A 357 12.17 9.03 10.27
N PRO A 358 12.35 7.91 9.57
CA PRO A 358 12.75 7.94 8.16
C PRO A 358 11.62 8.30 7.17
N LEU A 359 10.35 8.30 7.63
CA LEU A 359 9.22 8.45 6.71
C LEU A 359 9.09 9.84 6.10
N PRO A 360 9.26 10.97 6.84
CA PRO A 360 9.19 12.28 6.22
C PRO A 360 10.10 12.44 4.99
N ASP A 361 11.35 12.00 5.08
CA ASP A 361 12.30 12.08 3.96
C ASP A 361 11.92 11.12 2.82
N ALA A 362 11.42 9.92 3.15
CA ALA A 362 10.96 8.97 2.13
C ALA A 362 9.78 9.53 1.31
N LEU A 363 8.89 10.28 1.94
CA LEU A 363 7.75 10.89 1.26
C LEU A 363 8.17 12.05 0.32
N LEU A 364 9.32 12.68 0.54
CA LEU A 364 9.84 13.70 -0.36
C LEU A 364 10.20 13.17 -1.75
N GLU A 365 10.40 11.85 -1.90
CA GLU A 365 10.65 11.25 -3.22
C GLU A 365 9.46 11.45 -4.16
N PHE A 366 8.23 11.31 -3.65
CA PHE A 366 7.03 11.61 -4.42
C PHE A 366 6.85 13.11 -4.67
N MET A 367 7.15 13.97 -3.69
CA MET A 367 7.10 15.42 -3.92
C MET A 367 8.01 15.84 -5.09
N ARG A 368 9.22 15.25 -5.19
CA ARG A 368 10.14 15.50 -6.30
C ARG A 368 9.64 14.95 -7.62
N GLU A 369 8.96 13.80 -7.60
CA GLU A 369 8.33 13.22 -8.78
C GLU A 369 7.23 14.14 -9.33
N GLN A 370 6.51 14.84 -8.46
CA GLN A 370 5.46 15.80 -8.84
C GLN A 370 5.97 17.17 -9.30
N ARG A 371 7.26 17.46 -9.24
CA ARG A 371 7.79 18.77 -9.67
C ARG A 371 7.45 19.07 -11.12
N CYS A 372 6.87 20.25 -11.35
CA CYS A 372 6.77 20.91 -12.64
C CYS A 372 7.97 21.84 -12.85
N GLY A 373 8.40 22.07 -14.07
CA GLY A 373 9.73 22.64 -14.36
C GLY A 373 10.76 21.52 -14.41
N TYR A 374 11.91 21.65 -13.76
CA TYR A 374 12.85 20.53 -13.67
C TYR A 374 12.34 19.46 -12.73
N ASN A 375 12.15 18.29 -13.30
CA ASN A 375 11.70 17.10 -12.57
C ASN A 375 12.89 16.14 -12.44
N PRO A 376 13.46 15.96 -11.22
CA PRO A 376 14.64 15.12 -11.02
C PRO A 376 14.34 13.63 -11.20
N TRP A 377 13.11 13.20 -10.98
CA TRP A 377 12.70 11.80 -11.15
C TRP A 377 12.66 11.41 -12.64
N LEU A 378 12.20 12.32 -13.52
CA LEU A 378 12.24 12.16 -14.98
C LEU A 378 13.58 12.57 -15.59
N GLY A 379 14.38 13.39 -14.90
CA GLY A 379 15.63 13.94 -15.41
C GLY A 379 15.46 14.97 -16.54
N THR A 380 14.32 15.65 -16.59
CA THR A 380 13.99 16.58 -17.67
C THR A 380 13.08 17.71 -17.19
N ASN A 381 12.89 18.72 -18.06
CA ASN A 381 11.95 19.81 -17.78
C ASN A 381 10.60 19.54 -18.42
N CYS A 382 9.53 20.00 -17.75
CA CYS A 382 8.18 20.04 -18.30
C CYS A 382 7.58 21.45 -18.17
N HIS A 383 6.64 21.79 -19.04
CA HIS A 383 5.83 23.02 -19.03
C HIS A 383 6.64 24.34 -18.84
N PRO A 384 7.74 24.56 -19.57
CA PRO A 384 8.58 25.75 -19.37
C PRO A 384 7.88 27.04 -19.82
N ALA A 385 6.80 26.94 -20.59
CA ALA A 385 6.01 28.07 -21.09
C ALA A 385 4.75 28.36 -20.26
N ASP A 386 4.59 27.73 -19.08
CA ASP A 386 3.42 27.96 -18.21
C ASP A 386 3.22 29.42 -17.90
N GLY A 387 2.02 29.86 -18.17
CA GLY A 387 1.48 31.13 -17.78
C GLY A 387 0.99 32.03 -18.93
N ARG A 388 -0.30 31.85 -19.24
CA ARG A 388 -1.09 32.85 -20.00
C ARG A 388 -2.28 33.25 -19.16
N THR A 389 -2.36 34.55 -18.82
CA THR A 389 -3.33 35.07 -17.86
C THR A 389 -4.77 34.93 -18.33
N ALA A 390 -5.66 34.63 -17.39
CA ALA A 390 -7.11 34.71 -17.55
C ALA A 390 -7.75 35.30 -16.29
N TYR A 391 -8.84 36.00 -16.45
CA TYR A 391 -9.58 36.74 -15.41
C TYR A 391 -8.69 37.77 -14.71
N GLY A 392 -8.42 38.76 -14.75
CA GLY A 392 -7.54 39.63 -13.99
C GLY A 392 -7.41 41.01 -14.64
N PRO A 393 -6.56 41.85 -14.07
CA PRO A 393 -6.36 43.18 -14.58
C PRO A 393 -5.61 43.23 -15.90
N LEU A 394 -4.87 42.15 -16.22
CA LEU A 394 -4.13 42.03 -17.47
C LEU A 394 -5.04 41.48 -18.57
N THR A 395 -4.77 41.87 -19.83
CA THR A 395 -5.48 41.28 -20.97
C THR A 395 -5.28 39.75 -20.95
N ASN A 396 -6.37 39.01 -21.17
CA ASN A 396 -6.32 37.55 -21.26
C ASN A 396 -5.30 37.10 -22.32
N GLY A 397 -4.47 36.11 -21.94
CA GLY A 397 -3.38 35.64 -22.79
C GLY A 397 -2.07 36.40 -22.64
N THR A 398 -1.99 37.40 -21.73
CA THR A 398 -0.72 38.06 -21.40
C THR A 398 0.25 37.04 -20.79
N PRO A 399 1.54 36.98 -21.27
CA PRO A 399 2.53 36.10 -20.67
C PRO A 399 2.80 36.45 -19.21
N LEU A 400 2.85 35.40 -18.38
CA LEU A 400 3.22 35.46 -16.98
C LEU A 400 4.02 34.20 -16.67
N ASP A 401 5.19 34.28 -16.04
CA ASP A 401 5.95 33.09 -15.64
C ASP A 401 5.24 32.39 -14.45
N ALA A 402 4.60 31.26 -14.75
CA ALA A 402 3.99 30.35 -13.78
C ALA A 402 4.64 28.95 -13.83
N SER A 403 5.85 28.85 -14.38
CA SER A 403 6.64 27.61 -14.42
C SER A 403 7.13 27.23 -13.03
N GLY A 404 7.30 25.93 -12.74
CA GLY A 404 7.66 25.42 -11.42
C GLY A 404 6.44 24.96 -10.61
N GLY A 405 6.61 24.73 -9.31
CA GLY A 405 5.61 24.14 -8.44
C GLY A 405 5.47 22.64 -8.64
N TRP A 406 4.35 22.09 -8.22
CA TRP A 406 4.04 20.66 -8.33
C TRP A 406 2.76 20.43 -9.11
N HIS A 407 2.73 19.34 -9.86
CA HIS A 407 1.46 18.75 -10.32
C HIS A 407 0.68 18.27 -9.09
N ASP A 408 -0.64 18.27 -9.18
CA ASP A 408 -1.48 18.09 -7.99
C ASP A 408 -1.62 16.61 -7.58
N ALA A 409 -1.85 15.72 -8.55
CA ALA A 409 -2.10 14.30 -8.33
C ALA A 409 -1.64 13.45 -9.53
N GLY A 410 -2.51 12.59 -10.05
CA GLY A 410 -2.29 11.86 -11.30
C GLY A 410 -2.41 12.72 -12.55
N ASP A 411 -2.96 13.90 -12.43
CA ASP A 411 -3.07 14.93 -13.47
C ASP A 411 -1.88 15.92 -13.45
N LEU A 412 -1.88 16.91 -14.36
CA LEU A 412 -0.80 17.89 -14.47
C LEU A 412 -1.23 19.31 -14.08
N LEU A 413 -2.42 19.46 -13.45
CA LEU A 413 -2.87 20.74 -12.92
C LEU A 413 -1.97 21.19 -11.76
N LYS A 414 -1.94 22.50 -11.51
CA LYS A 414 -1.23 23.08 -10.35
C LYS A 414 -2.13 24.07 -9.66
N TYR A 415 -2.25 23.93 -8.33
CA TYR A 415 -3.11 24.79 -7.52
C TYR A 415 -2.31 25.48 -6.41
N LEU A 416 -2.51 26.77 -6.24
CA LEU A 416 -1.98 27.50 -5.08
C LEU A 416 -2.62 26.99 -3.77
N LEU A 417 -3.85 26.53 -3.83
CA LEU A 417 -4.60 25.95 -2.72
C LEU A 417 -3.84 24.81 -2.06
N THR A 418 -3.47 23.76 -2.83
CA THR A 418 -2.78 22.58 -2.33
C THR A 418 -1.29 22.82 -2.15
N SER A 419 -0.62 23.47 -3.10
CA SER A 419 0.82 23.75 -3.03
C SER A 419 1.18 24.71 -1.89
N GLY A 420 0.33 25.70 -1.61
CA GLY A 420 0.54 26.62 -0.50
C GLY A 420 0.45 25.91 0.86
N ASN A 421 -0.52 25.03 1.02
CA ASN A 421 -0.67 24.20 2.21
C ASN A 421 0.51 23.22 2.37
N ALA A 422 0.89 22.51 1.30
CA ALA A 422 2.01 21.58 1.30
C ALA A 422 3.32 22.27 1.72
N THR A 423 3.60 23.45 1.14
CA THR A 423 4.77 24.26 1.48
C THR A 423 4.76 24.66 2.97
N ALA A 424 3.62 25.15 3.47
CA ALA A 424 3.48 25.57 4.87
C ALA A 424 3.65 24.39 5.83
N GLN A 425 3.10 23.23 5.49
CA GLN A 425 3.22 22.01 6.31
C GLN A 425 4.64 21.47 6.38
N MET A 426 5.37 21.43 5.26
CA MET A 426 6.78 21.03 5.25
C MET A 426 7.65 21.99 6.08
N LEU A 427 7.46 23.31 5.94
CA LEU A 427 8.16 24.30 6.75
C LEU A 427 7.82 24.16 8.24
N LEU A 428 6.55 23.88 8.57
CA LEU A 428 6.11 23.67 9.94
C LEU A 428 6.70 22.37 10.51
N ALA A 429 6.70 21.29 9.74
CA ALA A 429 7.31 20.02 10.11
C ALA A 429 8.78 20.20 10.51
N TYR A 430 9.54 20.91 9.69
CA TYR A 430 10.93 21.26 10.01
C TYR A 430 11.02 22.13 11.27
N LYS A 431 10.25 23.20 11.33
CA LYS A 431 10.31 24.17 12.44
C LYS A 431 9.99 23.54 13.81
N LEU A 432 9.06 22.62 13.87
CA LEU A 432 8.68 21.92 15.10
C LEU A 432 9.71 20.86 15.52
N ASN A 433 10.71 20.59 14.67
CA ASN A 433 11.71 19.53 14.83
C ASN A 433 13.16 20.03 14.68
N LEU A 434 13.45 21.32 14.93
CA LEU A 434 14.75 21.96 14.75
C LEU A 434 15.94 21.26 15.43
N HIS A 435 15.71 20.47 16.46
CA HIS A 435 16.76 19.74 17.19
C HIS A 435 16.77 18.24 16.88
N SER A 436 16.09 17.82 15.83
CA SER A 436 15.97 16.44 15.40
C SER A 436 16.95 16.14 14.28
N THR A 437 17.60 14.98 14.39
CA THR A 437 18.41 14.38 13.31
C THR A 437 17.56 13.69 12.22
N ASN A 438 16.25 13.98 12.17
CA ASN A 438 15.30 13.23 11.36
C ASN A 438 15.12 13.78 9.93
N PHE A 439 15.78 14.88 9.58
CA PHE A 439 15.75 15.43 8.23
C PHE A 439 17.15 15.35 7.63
N ASN A 440 17.26 14.62 6.54
CA ASN A 440 18.52 14.36 5.86
C ASN A 440 18.84 15.47 4.86
N ASP A 441 20.10 15.54 4.48
CA ASP A 441 20.63 16.33 3.38
C ASP A 441 21.28 15.33 2.41
N HIS A 442 20.50 14.81 1.48
CA HIS A 442 20.91 13.80 0.50
C HIS A 442 20.73 14.27 -0.94
N THR A 443 20.09 15.43 -1.13
CA THR A 443 19.86 16.00 -2.45
C THR A 443 20.19 17.49 -2.48
N ASP A 444 20.53 18.01 -3.66
CA ASP A 444 20.62 19.46 -3.88
C ASP A 444 19.24 20.08 -4.15
N ALA A 445 19.18 21.38 -4.32
CA ALA A 445 17.96 22.13 -4.60
C ALA A 445 17.22 21.66 -5.88
N LEU A 446 17.92 21.02 -6.81
CA LEU A 446 17.34 20.42 -8.02
C LEU A 446 16.87 18.98 -7.79
N GLY A 447 17.21 18.37 -6.63
CA GLY A 447 16.87 17.01 -6.31
C GLY A 447 17.87 15.96 -6.83
N ASN A 448 19.07 16.39 -7.24
CA ASN A 448 20.15 15.46 -7.60
C ASN A 448 20.79 14.89 -6.33
N ALA A 449 21.19 13.63 -6.37
CA ALA A 449 21.81 12.93 -5.24
C ALA A 449 23.17 13.53 -4.87
N THR A 450 23.16 14.46 -3.93
CA THR A 450 24.33 15.13 -3.34
C THR A 450 23.91 15.92 -2.10
N THR A 451 24.85 16.43 -1.32
CA THR A 451 24.56 17.31 -0.18
C THR A 451 24.74 18.77 -0.57
N ASN A 452 23.95 19.69 -0.01
CA ASN A 452 24.09 21.12 -0.23
C ASN A 452 24.09 21.95 1.07
N GLY A 453 24.09 21.29 2.24
CA GLY A 453 24.07 21.92 3.55
C GLY A 453 22.69 22.41 3.98
N LEU A 454 21.64 22.01 3.26
CA LEU A 454 20.24 22.27 3.60
C LEU A 454 19.48 20.95 3.67
N PRO A 455 18.70 20.69 4.72
CA PRO A 455 17.82 19.50 4.76
C PRO A 455 16.89 19.45 3.54
N ASP A 456 16.73 18.25 2.98
CA ASP A 456 15.93 17.97 1.77
C ASP A 456 14.51 18.54 1.83
N ILE A 457 13.89 18.51 3.01
CA ILE A 457 12.55 19.08 3.23
C ILE A 457 12.52 20.61 3.02
N LEU A 458 13.62 21.30 3.30
CA LEU A 458 13.69 22.74 3.08
C LEU A 458 13.99 23.06 1.61
N ASP A 459 14.72 22.23 0.90
CA ASP A 459 14.88 22.37 -0.56
C ASP A 459 13.53 22.18 -1.26
N GLU A 460 12.76 21.18 -0.83
CA GLU A 460 11.43 20.93 -1.41
C GLU A 460 10.45 22.05 -1.07
N ALA A 461 10.42 22.52 0.18
CA ALA A 461 9.61 23.67 0.55
C ALA A 461 10.02 24.96 -0.20
N ARG A 462 11.32 25.12 -0.48
CA ARG A 462 11.85 26.24 -1.27
C ARG A 462 11.33 26.21 -2.70
N TRP A 463 11.23 25.01 -3.31
CA TRP A 463 10.62 24.83 -4.63
C TRP A 463 9.20 25.40 -4.70
N GLY A 464 8.39 25.11 -3.69
CA GLY A 464 7.05 25.66 -3.55
C GLY A 464 7.02 27.17 -3.37
N LEU A 465 7.87 27.70 -2.48
CA LEU A 465 7.96 29.14 -2.21
C LEU A 465 8.35 29.93 -3.46
N ASP A 466 9.30 29.44 -4.24
CA ASP A 466 9.73 30.10 -5.47
C ASP A 466 8.59 30.16 -6.51
N TRP A 467 7.79 29.10 -6.62
CA TRP A 467 6.60 29.10 -7.47
C TRP A 467 5.50 30.03 -6.95
N MET A 468 5.23 30.02 -5.64
CA MET A 468 4.26 30.91 -5.00
C MET A 468 4.60 32.38 -5.24
N LEU A 469 5.90 32.75 -5.19
CA LEU A 469 6.36 34.11 -5.50
C LEU A 469 6.09 34.51 -6.96
N LYS A 470 6.15 33.61 -7.92
CA LYS A 470 5.77 33.85 -9.32
C LYS A 470 4.29 34.11 -9.49
N LEU A 471 3.45 33.46 -8.68
CA LEU A 471 2.00 33.67 -8.69
C LEU A 471 1.56 34.98 -8.01
N HIS A 472 2.50 35.69 -7.40
CA HIS A 472 2.28 37.03 -6.81
C HIS A 472 3.27 38.04 -7.41
N PRO A 473 3.09 38.43 -8.68
CA PRO A 473 4.05 39.29 -9.40
C PRO A 473 4.01 40.75 -8.96
N ALA A 474 2.95 41.18 -8.30
CA ALA A 474 2.75 42.54 -7.81
C ALA A 474 1.80 42.54 -6.59
N PRO A 475 1.86 43.58 -5.70
CA PRO A 475 1.11 43.61 -4.42
C PRO A 475 -0.38 43.32 -4.52
N GLU A 476 -1.02 43.69 -5.63
CA GLU A 476 -2.48 43.54 -5.83
C GLU A 476 -2.82 42.33 -6.75
N GLN A 477 -1.82 41.51 -7.12
CA GLN A 477 -2.00 40.42 -8.04
C GLN A 477 -1.73 39.08 -7.36
N LEU A 478 -2.67 38.16 -7.43
CA LEU A 478 -2.55 36.79 -6.99
C LEU A 478 -3.18 35.87 -8.04
N TYR A 479 -2.42 34.87 -8.46
CA TYR A 479 -2.90 33.81 -9.34
C TYR A 479 -3.04 32.52 -8.55
N HIS A 480 -3.98 31.64 -8.92
CA HIS A 480 -4.35 30.52 -8.04
C HIS A 480 -4.31 29.14 -8.67
N GLN A 481 -4.33 29.06 -9.99
CA GLN A 481 -4.40 27.77 -10.68
C GLN A 481 -3.70 27.89 -12.03
N VAL A 482 -2.93 26.86 -12.41
CA VAL A 482 -2.37 26.65 -13.75
C VAL A 482 -2.99 25.42 -14.35
N ALA A 483 -3.41 25.52 -15.63
CA ALA A 483 -4.23 24.55 -16.32
C ALA A 483 -5.67 24.44 -15.75
N ASP A 484 -6.49 23.55 -16.29
CA ASP A 484 -7.85 23.24 -15.89
C ASP A 484 -8.22 21.84 -16.37
N ASP A 485 -9.48 21.42 -16.21
CA ASP A 485 -9.98 20.10 -16.55
C ASP A 485 -9.79 19.66 -18.02
N ARG A 486 -9.32 20.53 -18.94
CA ARG A 486 -8.78 20.13 -20.26
C ARG A 486 -7.56 19.24 -20.15
N ASP A 487 -6.87 19.30 -19.02
CA ASP A 487 -5.74 18.45 -18.69
C ASP A 487 -6.08 16.95 -18.71
N HIS A 488 -7.31 16.57 -18.41
CA HIS A 488 -7.78 15.18 -18.40
C HIS A 488 -7.89 14.60 -19.83
N ALA A 489 -6.84 14.74 -20.61
CA ALA A 489 -6.77 14.35 -22.03
C ALA A 489 -6.13 12.98 -22.29
N GLY A 490 -5.98 12.15 -21.25
CA GLY A 490 -5.39 10.82 -21.33
C GLY A 490 -3.95 10.75 -20.80
N TRP A 491 -3.40 9.56 -20.79
CA TRP A 491 -2.09 9.25 -20.20
C TRP A 491 -0.93 9.76 -21.07
N ARG A 492 -0.02 10.52 -20.46
CA ARG A 492 1.16 11.10 -21.09
C ARG A 492 2.22 11.47 -20.06
N LEU A 493 3.45 11.58 -20.45
CA LEU A 493 4.47 12.14 -19.58
C LEU A 493 4.39 13.67 -19.59
N PRO A 494 4.66 14.33 -18.44
CA PRO A 494 4.60 15.80 -18.35
C PRO A 494 5.42 16.56 -19.41
N PRO A 495 6.63 16.12 -19.82
CA PRO A 495 7.37 16.78 -20.90
C PRO A 495 6.72 16.68 -22.28
N ASP A 496 5.86 15.67 -22.46
CA ASP A 496 5.21 15.35 -23.75
C ASP A 496 3.74 15.80 -23.78
N ASP A 497 3.31 16.68 -22.86
CA ASP A 497 1.93 17.14 -22.77
C ASP A 497 1.48 17.86 -24.08
N PRO A 498 0.55 17.28 -24.87
CA PRO A 498 0.12 17.85 -26.13
C PRO A 498 -1.10 18.77 -25.98
N VAL A 499 -1.59 19.00 -24.76
CA VAL A 499 -2.84 19.76 -24.55
C VAL A 499 -2.70 21.18 -25.07
N ASP A 500 -3.74 21.65 -25.77
CA ASP A 500 -3.80 22.99 -26.34
C ASP A 500 -4.79 23.85 -25.53
N TYR A 501 -4.26 24.83 -24.84
CA TYR A 501 -5.03 25.82 -24.07
C TYR A 501 -5.39 27.07 -24.90
N GLY A 502 -5.22 27.02 -26.23
CA GLY A 502 -5.45 28.11 -27.16
C GLY A 502 -4.18 28.77 -27.68
N TRP A 503 -3.02 28.26 -27.29
CA TRP A 503 -1.71 28.78 -27.70
C TRP A 503 -0.81 27.74 -28.37
N GLY A 504 -1.46 26.73 -28.98
CA GLY A 504 -0.81 25.62 -29.66
C GLY A 504 -0.59 24.39 -28.77
N LYS A 505 -0.45 23.23 -29.42
CA LYS A 505 -0.22 21.95 -28.75
C LYS A 505 1.09 21.96 -28.00
N GLY A 506 1.06 21.54 -26.71
CA GLY A 506 2.23 21.57 -25.85
C GLY A 506 2.78 22.99 -25.59
N GLY A 507 1.97 24.01 -25.88
CA GLY A 507 2.29 25.42 -25.66
C GLY A 507 2.04 25.87 -24.21
N ALA A 508 1.89 27.19 -24.06
CA ALA A 508 1.63 27.78 -22.76
C ALA A 508 0.27 27.33 -22.21
N ARG A 509 0.23 27.00 -20.91
CA ARG A 509 -1.02 26.72 -20.20
C ARG A 509 -1.59 28.01 -19.56
N VAL A 510 -2.90 28.01 -19.35
CA VAL A 510 -3.60 29.14 -18.73
C VAL A 510 -3.22 29.26 -17.25
N VAL A 511 -3.09 30.50 -16.75
CA VAL A 511 -2.97 30.81 -15.33
C VAL A 511 -4.10 31.74 -14.91
N TYR A 512 -4.82 31.36 -13.89
CA TYR A 512 -6.05 31.99 -13.44
C TYR A 512 -5.82 32.99 -12.32
N PHE A 513 -6.30 34.21 -12.52
CA PHE A 513 -6.22 35.26 -11.50
C PHE A 513 -7.26 35.04 -10.39
N ALA A 514 -6.87 35.22 -9.13
CA ALA A 514 -7.77 35.15 -7.98
C ALA A 514 -8.50 36.48 -7.78
N ASP A 515 -9.63 36.65 -8.39
CA ASP A 515 -10.44 37.87 -8.30
C ASP A 515 -11.48 37.83 -7.17
N GLY A 516 -11.69 36.65 -6.59
CA GLY A 516 -12.70 36.41 -5.56
C GLY A 516 -14.13 36.38 -6.13
N GLN A 517 -14.27 36.20 -7.43
CA GLN A 517 -15.56 36.08 -8.11
C GLN A 517 -15.73 34.67 -8.71
N PRO A 518 -16.95 34.23 -9.00
CA PRO A 518 -17.19 32.96 -9.69
C PRO A 518 -16.51 32.93 -11.04
N GLN A 519 -15.73 31.87 -11.25
CA GLN A 519 -14.99 31.59 -12.49
C GLN A 519 -15.40 30.24 -13.07
N GLY A 520 -15.15 30.00 -14.35
CA GLY A 520 -15.54 28.81 -15.06
C GLY A 520 -16.54 29.09 -16.17
N LEU A 521 -16.86 28.06 -16.97
CA LEU A 521 -17.72 28.23 -18.15
C LEU A 521 -19.14 27.70 -17.91
N ARG A 522 -20.15 28.51 -18.23
CA ARG A 522 -21.57 28.10 -18.21
C ARG A 522 -22.01 27.51 -16.85
N LYS A 523 -22.48 26.24 -16.86
CA LYS A 523 -22.93 25.51 -15.67
C LYS A 523 -21.78 25.09 -14.73
N TYR A 524 -20.53 25.28 -15.14
CA TYR A 524 -19.36 24.97 -14.33
C TYR A 524 -18.82 26.17 -13.55
N LEU A 525 -19.60 27.23 -13.48
CA LEU A 525 -19.26 28.42 -12.71
C LEU A 525 -19.02 28.07 -11.23
N SER A 526 -17.89 28.51 -10.67
CA SER A 526 -17.55 28.29 -9.26
C SER A 526 -18.44 29.14 -8.34
N ALA A 527 -18.42 28.80 -7.05
CA ALA A 527 -19.11 29.56 -6.01
C ALA A 527 -18.12 30.46 -5.23
N SER A 528 -17.08 30.96 -5.89
CA SER A 528 -16.10 31.86 -5.27
C SER A 528 -16.74 33.13 -4.73
N THR A 529 -16.27 33.59 -3.57
CA THR A 529 -16.79 34.75 -2.85
C THR A 529 -15.71 35.70 -2.36
N GLY A 530 -14.45 35.29 -2.42
CA GLY A 530 -13.28 36.00 -1.94
C GLY A 530 -11.99 35.28 -2.23
N VAL A 531 -10.91 35.67 -1.57
CA VAL A 531 -9.57 35.08 -1.75
C VAL A 531 -8.90 34.74 -0.42
N ALA A 532 -9.60 34.81 0.69
CA ALA A 532 -9.03 34.70 2.02
C ALA A 532 -8.48 33.28 2.32
N ASN A 533 -9.12 32.23 1.79
CA ASN A 533 -8.62 30.85 1.89
C ASN A 533 -7.21 30.70 1.31
N LEU A 534 -6.94 31.25 0.14
CA LEU A 534 -5.62 31.22 -0.48
C LEU A 534 -4.63 32.12 0.26
N ALA A 535 -5.09 33.32 0.63
CA ALA A 535 -4.24 34.34 1.23
C ALA A 535 -3.69 33.93 2.61
N GLY A 536 -4.50 33.28 3.42
CA GLY A 536 -4.10 32.80 4.73
C GLY A 536 -2.96 31.76 4.65
N ARG A 537 -3.14 30.72 3.84
CA ARG A 537 -2.12 29.66 3.63
C ARG A 537 -0.85 30.20 2.98
N TYR A 538 -1.01 31.07 1.98
CA TYR A 538 0.15 31.75 1.37
C TYR A 538 0.94 32.50 2.42
N ALA A 539 0.28 33.33 3.24
CA ALA A 539 0.93 34.10 4.28
C ALA A 539 1.59 33.23 5.35
N ALA A 540 0.97 32.09 5.71
CA ALA A 540 1.54 31.12 6.66
C ALA A 540 2.85 30.54 6.13
N ALA A 541 2.87 30.06 4.88
CA ALA A 541 4.08 29.53 4.25
C ALA A 541 5.21 30.56 4.20
N MET A 542 4.89 31.79 3.73
CA MET A 542 5.86 32.87 3.59
C MET A 542 6.41 33.34 4.94
N ALA A 543 5.57 33.45 5.96
CA ALA A 543 5.98 33.84 7.30
C ALA A 543 6.81 32.75 8.00
N LEU A 544 6.51 31.48 7.77
CA LEU A 544 7.32 30.34 8.24
C LEU A 544 8.71 30.35 7.60
N ALA A 545 8.79 30.59 6.29
CA ALA A 545 10.05 30.74 5.57
C ALA A 545 10.90 31.86 6.16
N TYR A 546 10.30 33.01 6.44
CA TYR A 546 11.00 34.11 7.13
C TYR A 546 11.52 33.70 8.49
N GLN A 547 10.70 33.07 9.31
CA GLN A 547 11.07 32.62 10.65
C GLN A 547 12.23 31.61 10.66
N ILE A 548 12.35 30.79 9.58
CA ILE A 548 13.43 29.79 9.44
C ILE A 548 14.72 30.42 8.95
N TRP A 549 14.67 31.38 8.01
CA TRP A 549 15.85 31.84 7.30
C TRP A 549 16.26 33.30 7.56
N ARG A 550 15.53 34.07 8.39
CA ARG A 550 15.84 35.49 8.65
C ARG A 550 17.24 35.73 9.20
N ASP A 551 17.79 34.78 9.95
CA ASP A 551 19.13 34.85 10.55
C ASP A 551 20.20 34.12 9.73
N ASP A 552 19.85 33.50 8.59
CA ASP A 552 20.79 32.86 7.68
C ASP A 552 21.38 33.88 6.72
N PRO A 553 22.71 34.16 6.77
CA PRO A 553 23.33 35.16 5.91
C PRO A 553 23.12 34.93 4.40
N GLN A 554 22.97 33.68 3.97
CA GLN A 554 22.79 33.33 2.55
C GLN A 554 21.35 33.45 2.10
N ARG A 555 20.37 33.35 3.04
CA ARG A 555 18.94 33.25 2.73
C ARG A 555 18.10 34.39 3.28
N LYS A 556 18.68 35.31 4.08
CA LYS A 556 17.95 36.40 4.72
C LYS A 556 17.23 37.34 3.74
N GLU A 557 17.81 37.58 2.56
CA GLU A 557 17.14 38.40 1.53
C GLU A 557 15.94 37.71 0.93
N PHE A 558 16.05 36.43 0.70
CA PHE A 558 14.91 35.60 0.27
C PHE A 558 13.82 35.56 1.34
N ALA A 559 14.20 35.35 2.60
CA ALA A 559 13.28 35.39 3.73
C ALA A 559 12.54 36.72 3.82
N ALA A 560 13.24 37.85 3.65
CA ALA A 560 12.61 39.16 3.64
C ALA A 560 11.59 39.34 2.48
N ARG A 561 11.92 38.85 1.29
CA ARG A 561 10.97 38.81 0.15
C ARG A 561 9.73 37.98 0.49
N CYS A 562 9.91 36.79 1.09
CA CYS A 562 8.79 35.95 1.53
C CYS A 562 7.90 36.70 2.54
N LEU A 563 8.47 37.33 3.56
CA LEU A 563 7.68 38.08 4.53
C LEU A 563 6.89 39.23 3.87
N GLN A 564 7.52 39.97 2.95
CA GLN A 564 6.85 41.05 2.22
C GLN A 564 5.67 40.53 1.41
N ALA A 565 5.89 39.49 0.60
CA ALA A 565 4.84 38.85 -0.19
C ALA A 565 3.73 38.26 0.69
N GLY A 566 4.09 37.64 1.81
CA GLY A 566 3.12 37.12 2.79
C GLY A 566 2.23 38.22 3.36
N LYS A 567 2.78 39.39 3.70
CA LYS A 567 2.00 40.55 4.20
C LYS A 567 1.09 41.13 3.13
N GLU A 568 1.58 41.25 1.89
CA GLU A 568 0.82 41.78 0.76
C GLU A 568 -0.37 40.87 0.45
N VAL A 569 -0.15 39.58 0.28
CA VAL A 569 -1.23 38.61 -0.02
C VAL A 569 -2.20 38.48 1.16
N TYR A 570 -1.73 38.50 2.42
CA TYR A 570 -2.60 38.51 3.58
C TYR A 570 -3.54 39.74 3.58
N ALA A 571 -3.05 40.92 3.18
CA ALA A 571 -3.87 42.09 3.03
C ALA A 571 -4.97 41.94 1.97
N LEU A 572 -4.69 41.21 0.86
CA LEU A 572 -5.72 40.90 -0.12
C LEU A 572 -6.83 40.01 0.48
N GLY A 573 -6.46 39.00 1.27
CA GLY A 573 -7.43 38.13 1.97
C GLY A 573 -8.29 38.91 2.96
N ARG A 574 -7.69 39.85 3.73
CA ARG A 574 -8.45 40.75 4.63
C ARG A 574 -9.43 41.64 3.89
N ALA A 575 -9.05 42.15 2.72
CA ALA A 575 -9.88 43.02 1.89
C ALA A 575 -11.02 42.28 1.18
N LYS A 576 -10.80 40.99 0.85
CA LYS A 576 -11.75 40.15 0.11
C LYS A 576 -11.97 38.81 0.87
N PRO A 577 -12.68 38.83 2.02
CA PRO A 577 -12.97 37.63 2.79
C PRO A 577 -13.85 36.67 1.98
N GLY A 578 -13.63 35.37 2.14
CA GLY A 578 -14.32 34.32 1.39
C GLY A 578 -13.34 33.41 0.69
N VAL A 579 -13.85 32.59 -0.21
CA VAL A 579 -13.10 31.52 -0.89
C VAL A 579 -12.91 31.79 -2.38
N GLN A 580 -11.75 31.48 -2.91
CA GLN A 580 -11.50 31.29 -4.33
C GLN A 580 -11.46 29.79 -4.59
N GLN A 581 -12.46 29.30 -5.32
CA GLN A 581 -12.52 27.90 -5.76
C GLN A 581 -11.77 27.70 -7.08
N GLY A 582 -11.46 26.43 -7.40
CA GLY A 582 -10.83 26.08 -8.66
C GLY A 582 -11.70 26.43 -9.89
N ASN A 583 -11.05 26.58 -11.03
CA ASN A 583 -11.68 26.87 -12.31
C ASN A 583 -11.94 25.57 -13.11
N SER A 584 -13.13 25.48 -13.73
CA SER A 584 -13.51 24.37 -14.61
C SER A 584 -13.91 24.89 -15.98
N CYS A 585 -13.53 24.14 -17.03
CA CYS A 585 -13.78 24.51 -18.43
C CYS A 585 -14.79 23.57 -19.10
N LEU A 586 -14.58 22.26 -19.06
CA LEU A 586 -15.36 21.23 -19.77
C LEU A 586 -16.16 20.31 -18.84
N SER A 587 -15.73 20.13 -17.61
CA SER A 587 -16.38 19.29 -16.61
C SER A 587 -16.49 19.98 -15.26
N PRO A 588 -17.37 19.52 -14.34
CA PRO A 588 -17.52 20.12 -13.02
C PRO A 588 -16.40 19.67 -12.06
N TYR A 589 -15.17 19.54 -12.52
CA TYR A 589 -14.04 19.16 -11.68
C TYR A 589 -13.33 20.40 -11.12
N ARG A 590 -13.41 20.58 -9.84
CA ARG A 590 -12.70 21.64 -9.08
C ARG A 590 -12.71 21.32 -7.60
N TYR A 591 -11.83 21.96 -6.86
CA TYR A 591 -11.86 21.99 -5.40
C TYR A 591 -12.90 23.01 -4.91
N GLU A 592 -13.88 22.51 -4.17
CA GLU A 592 -15.06 23.27 -3.74
C GLU A 592 -14.96 23.77 -2.29
N GLU A 593 -13.80 24.28 -1.90
CA GLU A 593 -13.58 24.79 -0.54
C GLU A 593 -14.61 25.85 -0.16
N THR A 594 -15.10 25.78 1.08
CA THR A 594 -16.08 26.71 1.64
C THR A 594 -15.62 27.41 2.91
N THR A 595 -14.52 26.94 3.52
CA THR A 595 -13.88 27.55 4.70
C THR A 595 -12.73 28.47 4.31
N TRP A 596 -12.40 29.42 5.13
CA TRP A 596 -11.33 30.38 4.90
C TRP A 596 -10.82 31.06 6.18
N ALA A 597 -11.61 31.03 7.26
CA ALA A 597 -11.26 31.70 8.50
C ALA A 597 -10.08 31.00 9.21
N ASP A 598 -10.03 29.70 9.15
CA ASP A 598 -8.96 28.85 9.64
C ASP A 598 -7.62 29.15 8.93
N ASP A 599 -7.65 29.40 7.64
CA ASP A 599 -6.48 29.80 6.87
C ASP A 599 -5.96 31.17 7.28
N MET A 600 -6.86 32.14 7.37
CA MET A 600 -6.52 33.48 7.80
C MET A 600 -6.03 33.52 9.25
N GLU A 601 -6.55 32.66 10.12
CA GLU A 601 -6.03 32.45 11.47
C GLU A 601 -4.58 32.00 11.45
N TRP A 602 -4.28 30.96 10.66
CA TRP A 602 -2.91 30.42 10.54
C TRP A 602 -1.96 31.46 9.98
N GLY A 603 -2.33 32.12 8.87
CA GLY A 603 -1.54 33.19 8.28
C GLY A 603 -1.25 34.32 9.26
N ALA A 604 -2.26 34.76 10.01
CA ALA A 604 -2.13 35.81 11.03
C ALA A 604 -1.21 35.38 12.18
N ALA A 605 -1.38 34.15 12.70
CA ALA A 605 -0.55 33.63 13.79
C ALA A 605 0.94 33.56 13.37
N GLU A 606 1.23 33.11 12.13
CA GLU A 606 2.61 33.05 11.64
C GLU A 606 3.18 34.45 11.33
N LEU A 607 2.42 35.37 10.80
CA LEU A 607 2.83 36.77 10.61
C LEU A 607 3.11 37.46 11.94
N PHE A 608 2.30 37.22 12.98
CA PHE A 608 2.58 37.73 14.33
C PHE A 608 3.91 37.17 14.87
N ARG A 609 4.15 35.85 14.71
CA ARG A 609 5.41 35.20 15.11
C ARG A 609 6.63 35.74 14.35
N ALA A 610 6.43 36.13 13.11
CA ALA A 610 7.48 36.71 12.28
C ALA A 610 7.79 38.16 12.63
N THR A 611 6.79 38.99 12.96
CA THR A 611 6.92 40.45 13.03
C THR A 611 6.71 41.03 14.41
N GLY A 612 5.90 40.39 15.27
CA GLY A 612 5.43 40.96 16.54
C GLY A 612 4.34 42.03 16.39
N GLU A 613 3.83 42.30 15.17
CA GLU A 613 2.81 43.32 14.92
C GLU A 613 1.47 42.90 15.50
N LYS A 614 0.98 43.64 16.50
CA LYS A 614 -0.23 43.30 17.27
C LYS A 614 -1.47 43.07 16.42
N GLN A 615 -1.62 43.80 15.31
CA GLN A 615 -2.74 43.61 14.39
C GLN A 615 -2.93 42.16 13.93
N PHE A 616 -1.84 41.41 13.71
CA PHE A 616 -1.91 40.02 13.31
C PHE A 616 -2.39 39.10 14.45
N LEU A 617 -2.01 39.40 15.71
CA LEU A 617 -2.53 38.66 16.86
C LEU A 617 -4.02 38.90 17.07
N ASP A 618 -4.47 40.16 16.93
CA ASP A 618 -5.86 40.51 17.03
C ASP A 618 -6.70 39.86 15.89
N ASP A 619 -6.15 39.82 14.69
CA ASP A 619 -6.75 39.10 13.55
C ASP A 619 -6.79 37.58 13.80
N ALA A 620 -5.71 36.95 14.27
CA ALA A 620 -5.68 35.53 14.56
C ALA A 620 -6.77 35.15 15.59
N LYS A 621 -6.92 35.91 16.66
CA LYS A 621 -8.00 35.69 17.65
C LYS A 621 -9.39 35.82 17.03
N ARG A 622 -9.59 36.81 16.19
CA ARG A 622 -10.86 37.05 15.51
C ARG A 622 -11.21 35.92 14.55
N PHE A 623 -10.25 35.48 13.77
CA PHE A 623 -10.45 34.38 12.81
C PHE A 623 -10.59 33.02 13.51
N ALA A 624 -9.86 32.79 14.62
CA ALA A 624 -10.07 31.60 15.46
C ALA A 624 -11.51 31.50 15.99
N ALA A 625 -12.08 32.62 16.43
CA ALA A 625 -13.47 32.66 16.88
C ALA A 625 -14.48 32.47 15.75
N LEU A 626 -14.14 32.91 14.53
CA LEU A 626 -14.97 32.70 13.34
C LEU A 626 -14.89 31.28 12.80
N ALA A 627 -13.71 30.68 12.75
CA ALA A 627 -13.50 29.30 12.32
C ALA A 627 -14.11 28.31 13.33
N ALA A 628 -13.93 28.59 14.62
CA ALA A 628 -14.40 27.75 15.72
C ALA A 628 -14.03 26.26 15.48
N ASP A 629 -14.99 25.34 15.65
CA ASP A 629 -14.80 23.89 15.38
C ASP A 629 -15.39 23.46 14.04
N GLU A 630 -15.54 24.38 13.09
CA GLU A 630 -16.07 24.09 11.76
C GLU A 630 -15.09 23.18 11.01
N SER A 631 -15.52 21.97 10.67
CA SER A 631 -14.71 20.97 9.99
C SER A 631 -15.57 19.84 9.43
N TRP A 632 -14.95 18.91 8.71
CA TRP A 632 -15.56 17.67 8.25
C TRP A 632 -15.80 16.67 9.40
N MET A 633 -15.14 16.83 10.55
CA MET A 633 -15.11 15.85 11.64
C MET A 633 -16.50 15.53 12.18
N GLY A 634 -16.88 14.26 12.11
CA GLY A 634 -18.20 13.75 12.47
C GLY A 634 -19.27 13.87 11.38
N LYS A 635 -18.95 14.39 10.21
CA LYS A 635 -19.84 14.44 9.05
C LYS A 635 -19.62 13.23 8.15
N GLU A 636 -20.69 12.53 7.77
CA GLU A 636 -20.60 11.34 6.88
C GLU A 636 -20.50 11.73 5.40
N GLN A 637 -20.87 12.97 5.06
CA GLN A 637 -20.83 13.48 3.69
C GLN A 637 -20.37 14.93 3.69
N THR A 638 -19.40 15.23 2.84
CA THR A 638 -18.94 16.59 2.56
C THR A 638 -18.63 16.70 1.07
N GLY A 639 -18.59 17.91 0.52
CA GLY A 639 -18.10 18.17 -0.82
C GLY A 639 -16.59 17.90 -0.93
N HIS A 640 -16.15 17.67 -2.15
CA HIS A 640 -14.76 17.47 -2.46
C HIS A 640 -13.92 18.69 -2.06
N TYR A 641 -12.97 18.51 -1.16
CA TYR A 641 -12.14 19.57 -0.56
C TYR A 641 -12.94 20.69 0.14
N GLN A 642 -14.19 20.44 0.54
CA GLN A 642 -15.04 21.46 1.15
C GLN A 642 -14.43 22.09 2.40
N PHE A 643 -13.77 21.30 3.24
CA PHE A 643 -13.14 21.72 4.50
C PHE A 643 -11.61 21.59 4.44
N TYR A 644 -11.03 21.89 3.29
CA TYR A 644 -9.58 21.88 3.15
C TYR A 644 -8.96 23.02 3.98
N PRO A 645 -7.82 22.83 4.65
CA PRO A 645 -6.84 21.74 4.57
C PRO A 645 -7.11 20.53 5.49
N PHE A 646 -8.33 20.28 5.86
CA PHE A 646 -8.83 19.17 6.69
C PHE A 646 -8.48 19.26 8.17
N MET A 647 -7.68 20.22 8.62
CA MET A 647 -7.39 20.53 10.01
C MET A 647 -7.08 22.03 10.14
N ASN A 648 -7.47 22.60 11.25
CA ASN A 648 -7.14 24.00 11.55
C ASN A 648 -5.79 24.09 12.29
N VAL A 649 -4.69 24.27 11.54
CA VAL A 649 -3.35 24.47 12.11
C VAL A 649 -3.25 25.79 12.89
N GLY A 650 -4.08 26.78 12.55
CA GLY A 650 -4.12 28.09 13.19
C GLY A 650 -4.35 28.02 14.69
N HIS A 651 -5.28 27.18 15.15
CA HIS A 651 -5.55 26.98 16.59
C HIS A 651 -4.30 26.53 17.35
N PHE A 652 -3.54 25.58 16.80
CA PHE A 652 -2.29 25.14 17.39
C PHE A 652 -1.24 26.25 17.40
N ARG A 653 -1.12 27.02 16.31
CA ARG A 653 -0.11 28.07 16.19
C ARG A 653 -0.45 29.33 16.98
N LEU A 654 -1.71 29.54 17.31
CA LEU A 654 -2.18 30.63 18.15
C LEU A 654 -2.09 30.31 19.65
N TYR A 655 -2.12 29.02 20.03
CA TYR A 655 -2.33 28.56 21.40
C TYR A 655 -1.37 29.18 22.42
N ASP A 656 -0.08 29.20 22.18
CA ASP A 656 0.94 29.74 23.10
C ASP A 656 1.10 31.27 23.06
N LEU A 657 0.31 31.95 22.20
CA LEU A 657 0.31 33.42 22.04
C LEU A 657 -0.83 34.08 22.80
N VAL A 658 -1.72 33.31 23.41
CA VAL A 658 -2.95 33.82 24.05
C VAL A 658 -3.01 33.46 25.53
N ASP A 659 -3.93 34.10 26.26
CA ASP A 659 -4.19 33.85 27.67
C ASP A 659 -4.84 32.48 27.90
N ASP A 660 -4.83 32.01 29.15
CA ASP A 660 -5.32 30.66 29.51
C ASP A 660 -6.83 30.47 29.27
N GLY A 661 -7.61 31.54 29.28
CA GLY A 661 -9.04 31.50 28.90
C GLY A 661 -9.21 31.13 27.45
N PHE A 662 -8.49 31.81 26.57
CA PHE A 662 -8.55 31.55 25.13
C PHE A 662 -7.88 30.22 24.75
N LYS A 663 -6.81 29.84 25.45
CA LYS A 663 -6.20 28.49 25.29
C LYS A 663 -7.22 27.37 25.49
N LYS A 664 -8.07 27.46 26.52
CA LYS A 664 -9.14 26.49 26.77
C LYS A 664 -10.15 26.43 25.64
N VAL A 665 -10.46 27.55 25.02
CA VAL A 665 -11.36 27.62 23.85
C VAL A 665 -10.76 26.89 22.67
N LEU A 666 -9.50 27.23 22.29
CA LEU A 666 -8.80 26.57 21.16
C LEU A 666 -8.68 25.06 21.36
N ALA A 667 -8.26 24.61 22.55
CA ALA A 667 -8.21 23.21 22.89
C ALA A 667 -9.60 22.55 22.85
N GLY A 668 -10.65 23.30 23.21
CA GLY A 668 -12.05 22.87 23.14
C GLY A 668 -12.49 22.57 21.71
N PHE A 669 -12.11 23.39 20.74
CA PHE A 669 -12.41 23.18 19.33
C PHE A 669 -11.79 21.89 18.80
N TYR A 670 -10.50 21.66 19.07
CA TYR A 670 -9.82 20.42 18.70
C TYR A 670 -10.47 19.19 19.34
N ARG A 671 -10.73 19.26 20.65
CA ARG A 671 -11.37 18.18 21.40
C ARG A 671 -12.74 17.82 20.81
N SER A 672 -13.58 18.82 20.52
CA SER A 672 -14.91 18.63 19.92
C SER A 672 -14.83 17.80 18.60
N GLY A 673 -13.90 18.16 17.71
CA GLY A 673 -13.67 17.43 16.46
C GLY A 673 -13.22 15.99 16.69
N ILE A 674 -12.20 15.80 17.55
CA ILE A 674 -11.64 14.46 17.85
C ILE A 674 -12.73 13.56 18.46
N GLU A 675 -13.53 14.05 19.41
CA GLU A 675 -14.58 13.26 20.05
C GLU A 675 -15.69 12.84 19.07
N ARG A 676 -16.03 13.69 18.08
CA ARG A 676 -16.94 13.31 16.99
C ARG A 676 -16.34 12.18 16.13
N CYS A 677 -15.04 12.22 15.84
CA CYS A 677 -14.36 11.16 15.11
C CYS A 677 -14.25 9.86 15.92
N ILE A 678 -14.05 9.92 17.24
CA ILE A 678 -14.09 8.74 18.13
C ILE A 678 -15.47 8.08 18.07
N ALA A 679 -16.54 8.89 18.14
CA ALA A 679 -17.91 8.37 18.03
C ALA A 679 -18.18 7.70 16.67
N ALA A 680 -17.64 8.25 15.58
CA ALA A 680 -17.71 7.63 14.26
C ALA A 680 -16.91 6.32 14.20
N GLY A 681 -15.70 6.32 14.76
CA GLY A 681 -14.81 5.16 14.82
C GLY A 681 -15.38 3.98 15.61
N GLY A 682 -16.23 4.24 16.59
CA GLY A 682 -16.93 3.18 17.33
C GLY A 682 -17.93 2.36 16.50
N LYS A 683 -18.23 2.80 15.27
CA LYS A 683 -19.16 2.12 14.35
C LYS A 683 -18.51 1.06 13.45
N ASN A 684 -17.19 0.89 13.53
CA ASN A 684 -16.46 -0.09 12.71
C ASN A 684 -15.35 -0.78 13.50
N PRO A 685 -14.93 -2.00 13.10
CA PRO A 685 -14.00 -2.81 13.88
C PRO A 685 -12.55 -2.29 13.86
N TYR A 686 -12.22 -1.36 12.98
CA TYR A 686 -10.87 -0.79 12.88
C TYR A 686 -10.73 0.54 13.62
N ARG A 687 -11.82 1.04 14.21
CA ARG A 687 -11.89 2.32 14.92
C ARG A 687 -11.53 3.53 14.04
N ILE A 688 -11.68 3.42 12.70
CA ILE A 688 -11.43 4.53 11.79
C ILE A 688 -12.50 5.60 11.95
N GLY A 689 -12.09 6.83 12.26
CA GLY A 689 -12.95 7.95 12.59
C GLY A 689 -13.24 8.91 11.44
N VAL A 690 -12.69 8.66 10.24
CA VAL A 690 -12.91 9.50 9.06
C VAL A 690 -14.03 8.93 8.19
N PRO A 691 -14.77 9.78 7.46
CA PRO A 691 -15.69 9.33 6.45
C PRO A 691 -14.92 8.81 5.22
N PHE A 692 -15.43 7.78 4.57
CA PHE A 692 -14.84 7.22 3.35
C PHE A 692 -15.27 8.04 2.12
N ILE A 693 -14.91 9.30 2.11
CA ILE A 693 -15.07 10.20 0.98
C ILE A 693 -13.74 10.32 0.23
N TRP A 694 -13.73 11.05 -0.87
CA TRP A 694 -12.50 11.34 -1.61
C TRP A 694 -11.42 11.88 -0.67
N CYS A 695 -10.16 11.45 -0.86
CA CYS A 695 -9.01 11.80 -0.02
C CYS A 695 -9.13 11.33 1.45
N SER A 696 -9.79 10.20 1.71
CA SER A 696 -9.95 9.68 3.08
C SER A 696 -8.62 9.42 3.79
N ALA A 697 -7.55 9.09 3.06
CA ALA A 697 -6.21 8.94 3.62
C ALA A 697 -5.63 10.30 4.07
N ASN A 698 -5.83 11.38 3.32
CA ASN A 698 -5.42 12.72 3.72
C ASN A 698 -6.22 13.19 4.97
N LEU A 699 -7.53 12.95 5.00
CA LEU A 699 -8.36 13.19 6.19
C LEU A 699 -7.84 12.42 7.41
N THR A 700 -7.39 11.18 7.21
CA THR A 700 -6.81 10.37 8.29
C THR A 700 -5.50 10.95 8.80
N ALA A 701 -4.61 11.38 7.91
CA ALA A 701 -3.37 12.06 8.28
C ALA A 701 -3.64 13.37 9.04
N ALA A 702 -4.63 14.14 8.62
CA ALA A 702 -5.06 15.36 9.30
C ALA A 702 -5.59 15.09 10.71
N LEU A 703 -6.39 14.03 10.91
CA LEU A 703 -6.91 13.64 12.22
C LEU A 703 -5.80 13.22 13.19
N VAL A 704 -4.84 12.40 12.73
CA VAL A 704 -3.66 12.02 13.52
C VAL A 704 -2.88 13.26 13.93
N THR A 705 -2.64 14.15 12.99
CA THR A 705 -1.94 15.43 13.21
C THR A 705 -2.67 16.30 14.24
N GLN A 706 -4.00 16.41 14.15
CA GLN A 706 -4.78 17.19 15.12
C GLN A 706 -4.72 16.58 16.53
N CYS A 707 -4.74 15.24 16.66
CA CYS A 707 -4.57 14.58 17.94
C CYS A 707 -3.19 14.87 18.55
N ALA A 708 -2.12 14.84 17.74
CA ALA A 708 -0.76 15.15 18.19
C ALA A 708 -0.61 16.63 18.58
N MET A 709 -1.23 17.55 17.83
CA MET A 709 -1.27 18.96 18.17
C MET A 709 -2.05 19.22 19.47
N TYR A 710 -3.20 18.58 19.66
CA TYR A 710 -3.97 18.66 20.90
C TYR A 710 -3.14 18.23 22.12
N GLU A 711 -2.45 17.12 22.01
CA GLU A 711 -1.57 16.65 23.07
C GLU A 711 -0.44 17.65 23.37
N ARG A 712 0.20 18.21 22.33
CA ARG A 712 1.24 19.23 22.51
C ARG A 712 0.72 20.53 23.13
N MET A 713 -0.51 20.91 22.84
CA MET A 713 -1.17 22.09 23.42
C MET A 713 -1.49 21.89 24.89
N THR A 714 -2.00 20.72 25.25
CA THR A 714 -2.66 20.50 26.56
C THR A 714 -1.90 19.59 27.50
N GLY A 715 -1.00 18.76 27.03
CA GLY A 715 -0.39 17.65 27.77
C GLY A 715 -1.34 16.45 27.97
N ASP A 716 -2.55 16.50 27.45
CA ASP A 716 -3.56 15.46 27.64
C ASP A 716 -3.36 14.32 26.64
N THR A 717 -3.07 13.13 27.13
CA THR A 717 -2.68 11.95 26.37
C THR A 717 -3.85 11.00 26.06
N ARG A 718 -5.08 11.34 26.44
CA ARG A 718 -6.26 10.46 26.34
C ARG A 718 -6.57 9.96 24.93
N TYR A 719 -6.13 10.70 23.90
CA TYR A 719 -6.42 10.36 22.50
C TYR A 719 -5.31 9.58 21.79
N ARG A 720 -4.21 9.24 22.48
CA ARG A 720 -3.05 8.52 21.90
C ARG A 720 -3.43 7.19 21.27
N GLU A 721 -4.25 6.40 21.95
CA GLU A 721 -4.68 5.10 21.43
C GLU A 721 -5.54 5.25 20.17
N PHE A 722 -6.44 6.24 20.18
CA PHE A 722 -7.26 6.55 19.02
C PHE A 722 -6.41 7.06 17.84
N ALA A 723 -5.48 7.97 18.09
CA ALA A 723 -4.55 8.49 17.07
C ALA A 723 -3.70 7.37 16.47
N ALA A 724 -3.14 6.48 17.32
CA ALA A 724 -2.39 5.31 16.86
C ALA A 724 -3.24 4.41 15.96
N ALA A 725 -4.52 4.18 16.30
CA ALA A 725 -5.41 3.39 15.46
C ALA A 725 -5.64 4.01 14.06
N GLN A 726 -5.72 5.35 13.96
CA GLN A 726 -5.84 6.06 12.68
C GLN A 726 -4.54 5.95 11.86
N ARG A 727 -3.38 6.23 12.46
CA ARG A 727 -2.07 6.08 11.83
C ARG A 727 -1.85 4.65 11.34
N ASP A 728 -2.13 3.68 12.20
CA ASP A 728 -1.92 2.26 11.88
C ASP A 728 -2.84 1.78 10.75
N TRP A 729 -4.02 2.39 10.60
CA TRP A 729 -4.88 2.18 9.43
C TRP A 729 -4.15 2.54 8.13
N LEU A 730 -3.50 3.70 8.06
CA LEU A 730 -2.70 4.09 6.89
C LEU A 730 -1.51 3.16 6.65
N LEU A 731 -1.03 2.49 7.68
CA LEU A 731 0.14 1.63 7.65
C LEU A 731 -0.18 0.12 7.61
N GLY A 732 -1.42 -0.24 7.24
CA GLY A 732 -1.80 -1.62 6.95
C GLY A 732 -2.69 -2.31 7.97
N ARG A 733 -3.06 -1.67 9.09
CA ARG A 733 -4.06 -2.16 10.05
C ARG A 733 -5.49 -1.87 9.52
N ASN A 734 -5.75 -2.24 8.29
CA ASN A 734 -7.01 -2.06 7.59
C ASN A 734 -7.47 -3.39 6.96
N PRO A 735 -8.71 -3.51 6.48
CA PRO A 735 -9.20 -4.80 5.97
C PRO A 735 -8.38 -5.34 4.81
N TRP A 736 -7.92 -4.51 3.91
CA TRP A 736 -7.13 -4.90 2.72
C TRP A 736 -5.71 -5.35 3.08
N GLY A 737 -5.17 -4.94 4.24
CA GLY A 737 -3.83 -5.30 4.68
C GLY A 737 -2.73 -4.69 3.81
N THR A 738 -3.00 -3.56 3.22
CA THR A 738 -2.04 -2.74 2.47
C THR A 738 -1.79 -1.41 3.18
N THR A 739 -0.60 -0.88 3.12
CA THR A 739 -0.39 0.53 3.48
C THR A 739 -1.08 1.42 2.45
N MET A 740 -1.26 2.69 2.78
CA MET A 740 -1.76 3.69 1.82
C MET A 740 -0.61 4.50 1.19
N PHE A 741 0.62 4.01 1.31
CA PHE A 741 1.83 4.65 0.79
C PHE A 741 2.56 3.72 -0.15
N THR A 742 2.95 4.18 -1.32
CA THR A 742 3.77 3.41 -2.25
C THR A 742 5.14 3.09 -1.64
N GLU A 743 5.62 1.87 -1.82
CA GLU A 743 6.91 1.35 -1.34
C GLU A 743 7.19 1.52 0.17
N ILE A 744 6.15 1.68 0.98
CA ILE A 744 6.23 1.71 2.44
C ILE A 744 5.49 0.49 3.01
N GLY A 745 6.16 -0.31 3.82
CA GLY A 745 5.64 -1.57 4.38
C GLY A 745 5.89 -2.79 3.48
N SER A 746 5.28 -3.91 3.82
CA SER A 746 5.42 -5.18 3.09
C SER A 746 4.43 -5.30 1.92
N VAL A 747 3.23 -4.76 2.10
CA VAL A 747 2.17 -4.67 1.08
C VAL A 747 1.76 -3.22 0.96
N PHE A 748 1.83 -2.71 -0.24
CA PHE A 748 1.61 -1.30 -0.56
C PHE A 748 1.00 -1.14 -1.95
N PRO A 749 0.41 0.03 -2.28
CA PRO A 749 -0.11 0.33 -3.61
C PRO A 749 0.94 0.20 -4.70
N ARG A 750 0.67 -0.61 -5.72
CA ARG A 750 1.61 -0.88 -6.82
C ARG A 750 1.13 -0.35 -8.16
N ASP A 751 -0.15 -0.41 -8.38
CA ASP A 751 -0.78 -0.08 -9.65
C ASP A 751 -1.57 1.23 -9.55
N VAL A 752 -0.88 2.27 -9.04
CA VAL A 752 -1.47 3.57 -8.73
C VAL A 752 -1.90 4.35 -9.98
N HIS A 753 -2.93 5.19 -9.82
CA HIS A 753 -3.40 6.11 -10.87
C HIS A 753 -2.44 7.30 -11.00
N LEU A 754 -1.25 7.05 -11.58
CA LEU A 754 -0.22 8.06 -11.78
C LEU A 754 0.46 7.85 -13.13
N MET A 755 0.33 8.82 -14.03
CA MET A 755 0.81 8.71 -15.42
C MET A 755 2.28 8.35 -15.53
N THR A 756 3.13 8.99 -14.73
CA THR A 756 4.59 8.81 -14.77
C THR A 756 4.98 7.38 -14.43
N THR A 757 4.42 6.80 -13.36
CA THR A 757 4.72 5.41 -12.95
C THR A 757 4.19 4.42 -13.97
N GLN A 758 2.99 4.65 -14.51
CA GLN A 758 2.37 3.75 -15.47
C GLN A 758 3.10 3.73 -16.82
N LEU A 759 3.54 4.89 -17.30
CA LEU A 759 4.21 4.98 -18.60
C LEU A 759 5.69 4.59 -18.54
N THR A 760 6.39 4.92 -17.46
CA THR A 760 7.81 4.57 -17.29
C THR A 760 8.04 3.17 -16.72
N LYS A 761 7.01 2.55 -16.14
CA LYS A 761 7.10 1.29 -15.39
C LYS A 761 8.09 1.36 -14.22
N ARG A 762 8.28 2.56 -13.67
CA ARG A 762 9.07 2.80 -12.46
C ARG A 762 8.09 3.17 -11.34
N SER A 763 8.24 2.58 -10.18
CA SER A 763 7.51 3.01 -8.99
C SER A 763 8.18 4.23 -8.34
N VAL A 764 7.41 5.00 -7.60
CA VAL A 764 7.90 6.10 -6.77
C VAL A 764 7.58 5.79 -5.31
N ARG A 765 8.50 6.07 -4.42
CA ARG A 765 8.34 5.79 -3.00
C ARG A 765 7.62 6.92 -2.28
N GLY A 766 6.75 6.57 -1.33
CA GLY A 766 6.20 7.51 -0.37
C GLY A 766 4.97 8.27 -0.81
N ALA A 767 4.39 7.97 -1.97
CA ALA A 767 3.16 8.60 -2.41
C ALA A 767 1.96 8.12 -1.58
N LEU A 768 1.24 9.02 -0.93
CA LEU A 768 -0.01 8.73 -0.25
C LEU A 768 -1.15 8.70 -1.26
N VAL A 769 -1.80 7.55 -1.42
CA VAL A 769 -3.01 7.44 -2.26
C VAL A 769 -4.22 8.03 -1.54
N ASP A 770 -5.24 8.44 -2.31
CA ASP A 770 -6.49 9.00 -1.81
C ASP A 770 -7.15 8.19 -0.68
N GLY A 771 -6.98 6.86 -0.75
CA GLY A 771 -7.54 5.94 0.23
C GLY A 771 -8.98 5.55 -0.08
N PRO A 772 -9.55 4.62 0.72
CA PRO A 772 -10.82 3.99 0.43
C PRO A 772 -11.98 4.99 0.40
N VAL A 773 -12.91 4.76 -0.52
CA VAL A 773 -14.14 5.54 -0.66
C VAL A 773 -15.37 4.68 -0.36
N TYR A 774 -16.51 5.30 0.00
CA TYR A 774 -17.77 4.56 0.06
C TYR A 774 -18.08 3.89 -1.27
N ASP A 775 -18.56 2.66 -1.25
CA ASP A 775 -18.96 1.89 -2.42
C ASP A 775 -19.89 2.67 -3.38
N ARG A 776 -20.80 3.51 -2.84
CA ARG A 776 -21.66 4.38 -3.64
C ARG A 776 -20.88 5.44 -4.46
N ILE A 777 -19.74 5.91 -3.94
CA ILE A 777 -18.88 6.88 -4.66
C ILE A 777 -18.23 6.15 -5.82
N PHE A 778 -17.57 5.02 -5.57
CA PHE A 778 -16.95 4.19 -6.60
C PHE A 778 -17.97 3.81 -7.71
N LYS A 779 -19.14 3.33 -7.34
CA LYS A 779 -20.21 2.97 -8.31
C LYS A 779 -20.77 4.14 -9.09
N SER A 780 -20.58 5.37 -8.65
CA SER A 780 -21.00 6.57 -9.38
C SER A 780 -20.01 7.01 -10.47
N LEU A 781 -18.80 6.46 -10.47
CA LEU A 781 -17.74 6.79 -11.42
C LEU A 781 -18.12 6.29 -12.81
N LYS A 782 -17.67 7.03 -13.84
CA LYS A 782 -17.91 6.69 -15.22
C LYS A 782 -16.62 6.26 -15.90
N GLY A 783 -16.69 5.19 -16.69
CA GLY A 783 -15.57 4.72 -17.48
C GLY A 783 -14.48 3.98 -16.68
N VAL A 784 -14.73 3.66 -15.40
CA VAL A 784 -13.84 2.86 -14.58
C VAL A 784 -14.11 1.38 -14.82
N THR A 785 -13.07 0.65 -15.13
CA THR A 785 -13.11 -0.82 -15.26
C THR A 785 -11.91 -1.37 -14.49
N ILE A 786 -12.19 -2.01 -13.37
CA ILE A 786 -11.18 -2.66 -12.54
C ILE A 786 -10.75 -3.98 -13.18
N ARG A 787 -9.49 -4.33 -13.02
CA ARG A 787 -8.95 -5.62 -13.43
C ARG A 787 -9.66 -6.77 -12.70
N GLU A 788 -10.12 -7.74 -13.45
CA GLU A 788 -10.75 -8.94 -12.89
C GLU A 788 -9.80 -10.16 -13.01
N PRO A 789 -9.67 -11.00 -11.94
CA PRO A 789 -10.31 -10.83 -10.64
C PRO A 789 -9.64 -9.74 -9.79
N ASP A 790 -10.43 -8.94 -9.06
CA ASP A 790 -9.90 -8.02 -8.06
C ASP A 790 -9.35 -8.82 -6.86
N PRO A 791 -8.03 -8.72 -6.55
CA PRO A 791 -7.44 -9.46 -5.44
C PRO A 791 -7.94 -8.99 -4.07
N LEU A 792 -8.56 -7.81 -4.00
CA LEU A 792 -9.06 -7.21 -2.77
C LEU A 792 -10.59 -7.35 -2.61
N ALA A 793 -11.28 -7.96 -3.59
CA ALA A 793 -12.75 -8.10 -3.60
C ALA A 793 -13.33 -8.72 -2.30
N ALA A 794 -12.64 -9.69 -1.72
CA ALA A 794 -13.08 -10.34 -0.48
C ALA A 794 -13.06 -9.42 0.75
N PHE A 795 -12.31 -8.32 0.71
CA PHE A 795 -12.10 -7.40 1.84
C PHE A 795 -12.92 -6.11 1.73
N GLN A 796 -13.69 -5.96 0.67
CA GLN A 796 -14.57 -4.81 0.49
C GLN A 796 -15.71 -4.83 1.53
N GLY A 797 -16.17 -3.64 1.93
CA GLY A 797 -17.19 -3.50 2.95
C GLY A 797 -17.99 -2.21 2.79
N ALA A 798 -18.12 -1.44 3.86
CA ALA A 798 -18.73 -0.12 3.83
C ALA A 798 -17.96 0.85 2.92
N ALA A 799 -16.67 0.61 2.78
CA ALA A 799 -15.79 1.29 1.83
C ALA A 799 -15.08 0.27 0.93
N VAL A 800 -14.63 0.74 -0.21
CA VAL A 800 -13.89 -0.01 -1.21
C VAL A 800 -12.53 0.64 -1.48
N TYR A 801 -11.55 -0.19 -1.78
CA TYR A 801 -10.21 0.20 -2.21
C TYR A 801 -9.73 -0.80 -3.26
N HIS A 802 -9.15 -0.31 -4.35
CA HIS A 802 -8.61 -1.14 -5.41
C HIS A 802 -7.17 -0.69 -5.72
N ASP A 803 -6.22 -1.62 -5.65
CA ASP A 803 -4.87 -1.37 -6.17
C ASP A 803 -4.90 -1.57 -7.70
N ASP A 804 -5.51 -0.61 -8.39
CA ASP A 804 -5.72 -0.61 -9.83
C ASP A 804 -5.58 0.80 -10.39
N MET A 805 -4.84 0.94 -11.49
CA MET A 805 -4.57 2.23 -12.14
C MET A 805 -5.82 2.93 -12.70
N HIS A 806 -6.94 2.24 -12.83
CA HIS A 806 -8.20 2.83 -13.29
C HIS A 806 -9.05 3.36 -12.16
N ASP A 807 -8.78 3.00 -10.90
CA ASP A 807 -9.47 3.57 -9.75
C ASP A 807 -8.83 4.87 -9.28
N TYR A 808 -9.18 5.95 -9.96
CA TYR A 808 -8.74 7.30 -9.57
C TYR A 808 -9.42 7.85 -8.32
N SER A 809 -10.40 7.12 -7.73
CA SER A 809 -11.09 7.59 -6.53
C SER A 809 -10.46 7.11 -5.22
N SER A 810 -9.74 5.97 -5.26
CA SER A 810 -9.12 5.41 -4.05
C SER A 810 -7.61 5.16 -4.19
N ASN A 811 -7.10 5.09 -5.43
CA ASN A 811 -5.71 4.71 -5.71
C ASN A 811 -4.90 5.78 -6.46
N GLU A 812 -5.39 7.01 -6.49
CA GLU A 812 -4.66 8.17 -7.01
C GLU A 812 -3.79 8.77 -5.90
N PRO A 813 -2.46 8.91 -6.10
CA PRO A 813 -1.61 9.60 -5.13
C PRO A 813 -1.74 11.12 -5.28
N THR A 814 -1.81 11.81 -4.15
CA THR A 814 -1.94 13.28 -4.12
C THR A 814 -0.73 13.95 -3.46
N MET A 815 -0.31 15.06 -4.05
CA MET A 815 0.83 15.85 -3.58
C MET A 815 0.56 16.43 -2.18
N ASP A 816 -0.60 17.02 -1.98
CA ASP A 816 -0.98 17.65 -0.72
C ASP A 816 -1.26 16.62 0.39
N GLY A 817 -1.84 15.45 0.06
CA GLY A 817 -2.01 14.34 0.99
C GLY A 817 -0.68 13.81 1.48
N THR A 818 0.29 13.68 0.59
CA THR A 818 1.66 13.28 0.93
C THR A 818 2.34 14.32 1.83
N ALA A 819 2.20 15.62 1.54
CA ALA A 819 2.73 16.68 2.40
C ALA A 819 2.07 16.69 3.79
N SER A 820 0.77 16.43 3.89
CA SER A 820 0.06 16.27 5.17
C SER A 820 0.62 15.10 5.98
N ALA A 821 0.95 13.98 5.32
CA ALA A 821 1.57 12.83 5.96
C ALA A 821 3.02 13.12 6.41
N ILE A 822 3.79 13.95 5.68
CA ILE A 822 5.11 14.44 6.13
C ILE A 822 4.98 15.16 7.48
N LEU A 823 4.01 16.08 7.61
CA LEU A 823 3.77 16.77 8.88
C LEU A 823 3.32 15.79 9.97
N MET A 824 2.42 14.88 9.66
CA MET A 824 1.94 13.84 10.58
C MET A 824 3.11 13.05 11.18
N PHE A 825 3.96 12.46 10.35
CA PHE A 825 5.10 11.66 10.82
C PHE A 825 6.16 12.50 11.52
N ALA A 826 6.34 13.74 11.14
CA ALA A 826 7.23 14.67 11.83
C ALA A 826 6.75 15.01 13.26
N LEU A 827 5.45 14.94 13.52
CA LEU A 827 4.87 15.14 14.85
C LEU A 827 4.81 13.86 15.70
N GLU A 828 4.84 12.68 15.08
CA GLU A 828 4.83 11.35 15.72
C GLU A 828 6.13 11.04 16.49
N LYS A 829 6.83 12.04 16.92
CA LYS A 829 8.06 11.83 17.69
C LYS A 829 7.81 11.05 18.97
N THR A 830 8.76 10.14 19.18
CA THR A 830 9.08 9.49 20.45
C THR A 830 8.49 10.26 21.62
N PHE A 831 7.49 9.65 22.23
CA PHE A 831 7.05 10.09 23.55
C PHE A 831 8.26 10.02 24.45
N PRO A 832 8.76 11.15 25.00
CA PRO A 832 9.86 11.07 25.93
C PRO A 832 9.39 10.14 27.04
N GLY A 833 10.15 9.09 27.26
CA GLY A 833 9.97 8.30 28.46
C GLY A 833 9.96 9.28 29.62
N THR A 834 8.97 9.18 30.48
CA THR A 834 8.95 9.87 31.77
C THR A 834 10.31 9.67 32.39
N ARG A 835 11.14 10.74 32.40
CA ARG A 835 12.33 10.77 33.24
C ARG A 835 11.91 10.76 34.67
#